data_6e78a24ddd41a4c82211c7c91e1a07bc
#
_entry.id   6e78a24ddd41a4c82211c7c91e1a07bc
#
_cell.length_a   1.000
_cell.length_b   1.000
_cell.length_c   1.000
_cell.angle_alpha   90.00
_cell.angle_beta   90.00
_cell.angle_gamma   90.00
#
_symmetry.space_group_name_H-M   'P 1'
#
loop_
_entity.id
_entity.type
_entity.pdbx_description
1 polymer ?
#
loop_
_entity_poly.entity_id
_entity_poly.type
_entity_poly.pdbx_seq_one_letter_code
_entity_poly.pdbx_strand_id
1 'polypeptide(L)'
;MSSEIKSCYIYSDDDQRPAILLSDETPVIIGRGPATLITDPQCSRNQVRLYASYANRTVSVQQIGKRSCGLNGFETKRDVKLVARHGDCLEILYGCYRYRIEFNPPPSPLSTLVGGLCDEKERRSVFGSDKDFDCGEDRNDGDTERRPRETRNSGTKRIKDEESDECSGDVDDSIEDSGVKVVSKRPKLECKAKEDSTRRRGRSAGKASSAEAMDERGKKNSGSDGSDTVEGKNEDVNCMEKTSGAKVSKKELWEEFGTLMVYTSAGIEGRAKIAAYDMDNTLIKTQSGLVFPKDHNDWQLLYPEVPGKLKKLHADGYKIVILTNQGGMFLGKVKPSDFKLKIERVVKKLGVPIQAFIATGRDLYRKPRTGMWEKLVNDKNDGVSVDMVGSFFVGDAAGRSKDWAPKKKKDHSSADRLLSMNLALTFYTPEEHFLGHKPAPYALPEFNPKKLPKSLPLYEPSSTTLTSPKQEVILMVGGPGTGKSHIAKTHLESYHHINRDTLGSWQKCVTALENALSQGKSVVVDNTNPDVPSRQRYIDVARSRGVPIRCFVMVTDKEHARHNNKFRELTDPGHMTVTDIVINSYSDTNSTLLWRCTRFLKLLLLLCFRLFSGTLFNHVQPYRKNFVPPKGDEGFTEIVRINCIPRFTNKEHQKLYEMYLLEK
;
A
#
# COMPACT_ATOMS: atom_id res chain seq x y z
N MET A 1 35.79 25.08 5.46
CA MET A 1 35.08 26.32 5.10
C MET A 1 33.70 25.93 4.62
N SER A 2 32.63 26.23 5.38
CA SER A 2 31.25 26.00 4.92
C SER A 2 30.98 27.03 3.82
N SER A 3 30.64 26.57 2.62
CA SER A 3 30.25 27.46 1.52
C SER A 3 29.01 28.26 1.94
N GLU A 4 29.12 29.58 1.87
CA GLU A 4 28.03 30.51 2.16
C GLU A 4 26.84 30.27 1.22
N ILE A 5 25.61 30.24 1.74
CA ILE A 5 24.40 30.07 0.93
C ILE A 5 24.16 31.37 0.14
N LYS A 6 24.02 31.24 -1.17
CA LYS A 6 23.75 32.34 -2.08
C LYS A 6 22.26 32.54 -2.35
N SER A 7 21.46 31.46 -2.30
CA SER A 7 20.01 31.52 -2.54
C SER A 7 19.30 30.28 -2.05
N CYS A 8 18.00 30.41 -1.77
CA CYS A 8 17.07 29.31 -1.53
C CYS A 8 15.86 29.48 -2.44
N TYR A 9 15.48 28.42 -3.17
CA TYR A 9 14.30 28.40 -4.03
C TYR A 9 13.39 27.24 -3.66
N ILE A 10 12.11 27.37 -3.98
CA ILE A 10 11.21 26.24 -4.10
C ILE A 10 10.86 26.04 -5.58
N TYR A 11 11.09 24.83 -6.07
CA TYR A 11 10.82 24.43 -7.45
C TYR A 11 9.60 23.53 -7.49
N SER A 12 8.66 23.84 -8.39
CA SER A 12 7.49 23.00 -8.61
C SER A 12 7.86 21.73 -9.39
N ASP A 13 7.21 20.60 -9.07
CA ASP A 13 7.26 19.39 -9.92
C ASP A 13 6.51 19.61 -11.28
N ASP A 14 5.81 20.73 -11.44
CA ASP A 14 5.15 21.14 -12.68
C ASP A 14 5.98 22.27 -13.31
N ASP A 15 6.67 21.98 -14.40
CA ASP A 15 7.56 22.89 -15.13
C ASP A 15 6.86 24.19 -15.63
N GLN A 16 5.53 24.23 -15.63
CA GLN A 16 4.77 25.42 -16.00
C GLN A 16 4.66 26.43 -14.85
N ARG A 17 5.05 26.06 -13.63
CA ARG A 17 5.02 26.95 -12.46
C ARG A 17 6.38 27.53 -12.20
N PRO A 18 6.45 28.85 -11.94
CA PRO A 18 7.73 29.50 -11.71
C PRO A 18 8.35 29.01 -10.39
N ALA A 19 9.67 28.93 -10.38
CA ALA A 19 10.43 28.80 -9.14
C ALA A 19 10.24 30.04 -8.28
N ILE A 20 10.13 29.86 -6.98
CA ILE A 20 9.89 30.95 -6.02
C ILE A 20 11.12 31.11 -5.15
N LEU A 21 11.73 32.30 -5.18
CA LEU A 21 12.86 32.66 -4.33
C LEU A 21 12.37 32.86 -2.88
N LEU A 22 13.04 32.22 -1.96
CA LEU A 22 12.91 32.45 -0.52
C LEU A 22 14.13 33.26 -0.05
N SER A 23 13.96 34.58 0.07
CA SER A 23 15.03 35.44 0.57
C SER A 23 15.33 35.13 2.04
N ASP A 24 16.61 35.28 2.43
CA ASP A 24 17.04 35.02 3.79
C ASP A 24 16.25 35.86 4.79
N GLU A 25 15.80 35.24 5.87
CA GLU A 25 15.05 35.82 6.98
C GLU A 25 13.85 36.68 6.58
N THR A 26 13.30 36.46 5.38
CA THR A 26 12.14 37.19 4.87
C THR A 26 10.96 36.25 4.70
N PRO A 27 9.78 36.53 5.29
CA PRO A 27 8.62 35.68 5.16
C PRO A 27 8.02 35.77 3.74
N VAL A 28 7.82 34.62 3.09
CA VAL A 28 7.14 34.49 1.82
C VAL A 28 5.81 33.77 2.03
N ILE A 29 4.71 34.34 1.58
CA ILE A 29 3.38 33.74 1.65
C ILE A 29 2.95 33.31 0.26
N ILE A 30 2.63 32.03 0.14
CA ILE A 30 2.22 31.40 -1.13
C ILE A 30 0.84 30.73 -0.99
N GLY A 31 0.19 30.58 -2.12
CA GLY A 31 -1.13 29.96 -2.22
C GLY A 31 -1.70 30.19 -3.62
N ARG A 32 -3.02 30.21 -3.75
CA ARG A 32 -3.67 30.46 -5.05
C ARG A 32 -3.38 31.88 -5.55
N GLY A 33 -2.74 32.00 -6.71
CA GLY A 33 -2.43 33.30 -7.28
C GLY A 33 -1.29 33.28 -8.32
N PRO A 34 -0.85 34.46 -8.78
CA PRO A 34 0.11 34.58 -9.88
C PRO A 34 1.47 33.98 -9.57
N ALA A 35 1.93 34.03 -8.31
CA ALA A 35 3.25 33.52 -7.93
C ALA A 35 3.36 32.00 -8.04
N THR A 36 2.26 31.25 -7.91
CA THR A 36 2.21 29.80 -7.97
C THR A 36 1.47 29.27 -9.19
N LEU A 37 0.76 30.13 -9.91
CA LEU A 37 -0.18 29.80 -11.00
C LEU A 37 -1.28 28.79 -10.58
N ILE A 38 -1.49 28.61 -9.27
CA ILE A 38 -2.56 27.77 -8.73
C ILE A 38 -3.87 28.55 -8.85
N THR A 39 -4.86 27.94 -9.55
CA THR A 39 -6.21 28.51 -9.74
C THR A 39 -7.28 27.77 -8.95
N ASP A 40 -6.92 26.68 -8.27
CA ASP A 40 -7.82 25.83 -7.49
C ASP A 40 -8.53 26.63 -6.38
N PRO A 41 -9.88 26.71 -6.38
CA PRO A 41 -10.63 27.42 -5.37
C PRO A 41 -10.50 26.82 -3.95
N GLN A 42 -10.07 25.58 -3.81
CA GLN A 42 -9.80 24.95 -2.52
C GLN A 42 -8.50 25.48 -1.88
N CYS A 43 -7.56 25.97 -2.69
CA CYS A 43 -6.34 26.61 -2.22
C CYS A 43 -6.62 28.05 -1.78
N SER A 44 -6.31 28.38 -0.55
CA SER A 44 -6.40 29.76 -0.05
C SER A 44 -5.37 30.65 -0.77
N ARG A 45 -5.66 31.95 -0.96
CA ARG A 45 -4.68 32.91 -1.50
C ARG A 45 -3.43 32.97 -0.61
N ASN A 46 -3.61 32.91 0.70
CA ASN A 46 -2.58 32.79 1.71
C ASN A 46 -2.70 31.39 2.31
N GLN A 47 -1.98 30.43 1.74
CA GLN A 47 -2.10 29.02 2.13
C GLN A 47 -0.96 28.58 3.05
N VAL A 48 0.27 28.96 2.71
CA VAL A 48 1.48 28.58 3.44
C VAL A 48 2.36 29.82 3.63
N ARG A 49 2.92 29.99 4.82
CA ARG A 49 3.99 30.95 5.12
C ARG A 49 5.29 30.20 5.20
N LEU A 50 6.29 30.68 4.47
CA LEU A 50 7.65 30.16 4.40
C LEU A 50 8.63 31.20 4.94
N TYR A 51 9.64 30.75 5.67
CA TYR A 51 10.69 31.59 6.19
C TYR A 51 12.01 30.83 6.10
N ALA A 52 12.91 31.30 5.23
CA ALA A 52 14.21 30.67 5.01
C ALA A 52 15.24 31.28 5.96
N SER A 53 16.06 30.42 6.56
CA SER A 53 17.27 30.82 7.30
C SER A 53 18.48 30.21 6.59
N TYR A 54 19.27 31.06 5.94
CA TYR A 54 20.45 30.63 5.20
C TYR A 54 21.56 30.16 6.15
N ALA A 55 21.68 30.82 7.31
CA ALA A 55 22.64 30.44 8.35
C ALA A 55 22.39 29.00 8.84
N ASN A 56 21.14 28.61 9.02
CA ASN A 56 20.74 27.30 9.51
C ASN A 56 20.45 26.30 8.39
N ARG A 57 20.43 26.73 7.13
CA ARG A 57 20.05 25.94 5.95
C ARG A 57 18.68 25.27 6.11
N THR A 58 17.70 26.01 6.65
CA THR A 58 16.35 25.53 6.93
C THR A 58 15.31 26.48 6.40
N VAL A 59 14.11 25.95 6.15
CA VAL A 59 12.91 26.72 5.82
C VAL A 59 11.84 26.37 6.85
N SER A 60 11.37 27.39 7.60
CA SER A 60 10.19 27.22 8.44
C SER A 60 8.93 27.23 7.57
N VAL A 61 8.12 26.21 7.70
CA VAL A 61 6.87 26.00 6.94
C VAL A 61 5.69 26.10 7.90
N GLN A 62 4.77 27.02 7.67
CA GLN A 62 3.57 27.21 8.50
C GLN A 62 2.33 27.26 7.62
N GLN A 63 1.40 26.34 7.83
CA GLN A 63 0.08 26.40 7.20
C GLN A 63 -0.73 27.51 7.83
N ILE A 64 -1.26 28.43 7.01
CA ILE A 64 -2.14 29.52 7.42
C ILE A 64 -3.52 29.44 6.75
N GLY A 65 -3.64 28.70 5.66
CA GLY A 65 -4.89 28.50 4.93
C GLY A 65 -5.85 27.52 5.62
N LYS A 66 -7.08 27.44 5.09
CA LYS A 66 -8.15 26.59 5.66
C LYS A 66 -7.95 25.10 5.38
N ARG A 67 -7.34 24.74 4.24
CA ARG A 67 -7.06 23.36 3.85
C ARG A 67 -5.66 22.97 4.29
N SER A 68 -5.45 21.70 4.55
CA SER A 68 -4.16 21.18 4.97
C SER A 68 -3.12 21.29 3.84
N CYS A 69 -1.88 21.57 4.25
CA CYS A 69 -0.69 21.45 3.41
C CYS A 69 0.00 20.10 3.67
N GLY A 70 1.02 19.76 2.91
CA GLY A 70 1.88 18.62 3.15
C GLY A 70 3.35 19.01 3.25
N LEU A 71 4.12 18.28 4.04
CA LEU A 71 5.58 18.34 4.05
C LEU A 71 6.12 16.91 4.03
N ASN A 72 6.85 16.55 2.98
CA ASN A 72 7.35 15.18 2.74
C ASN A 72 6.23 14.12 2.77
N GLY A 73 5.04 14.46 2.24
CA GLY A 73 3.87 13.57 2.24
C GLY A 73 3.13 13.49 3.58
N PHE A 74 3.50 14.31 4.57
CA PHE A 74 2.79 14.39 5.85
C PHE A 74 1.89 15.62 5.89
N GLU A 75 0.64 15.41 6.28
CA GLU A 75 -0.33 16.49 6.44
C GLU A 75 0.07 17.42 7.58
N THR A 76 0.12 18.73 7.31
CA THR A 76 0.46 19.75 8.32
C THR A 76 -0.78 20.15 9.13
N LYS A 77 -0.58 20.56 10.37
CA LYS A 77 -1.62 21.19 11.18
C LYS A 77 -1.56 22.70 11.02
N ARG A 78 -2.74 23.33 11.03
CA ARG A 78 -2.84 24.78 10.92
C ARG A 78 -2.09 25.46 12.06
N ASP A 79 -1.39 26.55 11.72
CA ASP A 79 -0.62 27.41 12.64
C ASP A 79 0.58 26.72 13.35
N VAL A 80 0.86 25.44 13.04
CA VAL A 80 2.07 24.74 13.51
C VAL A 80 3.22 25.07 12.57
N LYS A 81 4.37 25.47 13.13
CA LYS A 81 5.62 25.68 12.39
C LYS A 81 6.38 24.37 12.29
N LEU A 82 6.73 23.97 11.08
CA LEU A 82 7.58 22.82 10.78
C LEU A 82 8.88 23.30 10.15
N VAL A 83 9.94 22.54 10.33
CA VAL A 83 11.26 22.85 9.75
C VAL A 83 11.51 21.90 8.58
N ALA A 84 11.74 22.49 7.42
CA ALA A 84 12.12 21.80 6.19
C ALA A 84 13.59 22.11 5.83
N ARG A 85 14.23 21.21 5.09
CA ARG A 85 15.64 21.27 4.69
C ARG A 85 15.78 21.17 3.17
N HIS A 86 17.00 21.25 2.66
CA HIS A 86 17.31 21.00 1.26
C HIS A 86 16.83 19.62 0.82
N GLY A 87 16.10 19.55 -0.29
CA GLY A 87 15.52 18.33 -0.83
C GLY A 87 14.13 17.97 -0.30
N ASP A 88 13.64 18.61 0.78
CA ASP A 88 12.31 18.38 1.30
C ASP A 88 11.22 18.86 0.33
N CYS A 89 10.10 18.15 0.31
CA CYS A 89 8.98 18.40 -0.58
C CYS A 89 7.80 19.03 0.18
N LEU A 90 7.46 20.27 -0.17
CA LEU A 90 6.28 21.00 0.30
C LEU A 90 5.10 20.76 -0.64
N GLU A 91 3.94 20.44 -0.12
CA GLU A 91 2.68 20.35 -0.85
C GLU A 91 1.76 21.51 -0.43
N ILE A 92 1.48 22.43 -1.36
CA ILE A 92 0.67 23.64 -1.06
C ILE A 92 -0.75 23.25 -0.61
N LEU A 93 -1.34 22.23 -1.21
CA LEU A 93 -2.45 21.45 -0.66
C LEU A 93 -1.98 20.03 -0.46
N TYR A 94 -2.35 19.42 0.64
CA TYR A 94 -1.96 18.04 0.95
C TYR A 94 -2.28 17.08 -0.21
N GLY A 95 -1.24 16.42 -0.71
CA GLY A 95 -1.31 15.56 -1.89
C GLY A 95 -1.27 16.29 -3.25
N CYS A 96 -1.20 17.64 -3.27
CA CYS A 96 -1.24 18.43 -4.50
C CYS A 96 -0.25 19.59 -4.47
N TYR A 97 0.15 20.05 -5.68
CA TYR A 97 0.99 21.24 -5.88
C TYR A 97 2.31 21.14 -5.11
N ARG A 98 3.13 20.18 -5.51
CA ARG A 98 4.42 19.88 -4.91
C ARG A 98 5.49 20.87 -5.32
N TYR A 99 6.31 21.27 -4.34
CA TYR A 99 7.47 22.15 -4.50
C TYR A 99 8.64 21.56 -3.71
N ARG A 100 9.80 21.42 -4.36
CA ARG A 100 11.04 20.99 -3.71
C ARG A 100 11.82 22.18 -3.22
N ILE A 101 12.36 22.11 -1.99
CA ILE A 101 13.17 23.17 -1.36
C ILE A 101 14.62 22.92 -1.72
N GLU A 102 15.29 23.93 -2.31
CA GLU A 102 16.67 23.82 -2.75
C GLU A 102 17.49 25.03 -2.30
N PHE A 103 18.57 24.77 -1.57
CA PHE A 103 19.61 25.75 -1.23
C PHE A 103 20.76 25.67 -2.23
N ASN A 104 21.29 26.81 -2.65
CA ASN A 104 22.43 26.90 -3.55
C ASN A 104 23.60 27.68 -2.87
N PRO A 105 24.79 27.07 -2.69
CA PRO A 105 25.13 25.70 -3.03
C PRO A 105 24.41 24.67 -2.12
N PRO A 106 24.17 23.45 -2.64
CA PRO A 106 23.58 22.39 -1.83
C PRO A 106 24.50 21.99 -0.68
N PRO A 107 23.97 21.44 0.44
CA PRO A 107 24.79 20.95 1.54
C PRO A 107 25.74 19.86 1.05
N SER A 108 27.00 19.86 1.53
CA SER A 108 27.95 18.82 1.16
C SER A 108 27.54 17.46 1.74
N PRO A 109 27.81 16.32 1.05
CA PRO A 109 27.41 15.00 1.52
C PRO A 109 27.90 14.64 2.94
N LEU A 110 29.03 15.22 3.38
CA LEU A 110 29.59 15.03 4.72
C LEU A 110 28.81 15.79 5.82
N SER A 111 28.17 16.91 5.51
CA SER A 111 27.38 17.66 6.49
C SER A 111 26.02 17.01 6.81
N THR A 112 25.51 16.16 5.91
CA THR A 112 24.29 15.39 6.12
C THR A 112 24.49 14.21 7.08
N LEU A 113 25.72 13.70 7.21
CA LEU A 113 26.06 12.59 8.12
C LEU A 113 26.36 13.07 9.56
N VAL A 114 26.83 14.29 9.73
CA VAL A 114 27.17 14.86 11.07
C VAL A 114 25.94 15.56 11.69
N GLY A 115 25.03 16.10 10.88
CA GLY A 115 23.77 16.71 11.36
C GLY A 115 22.73 15.70 11.88
N GLY A 116 22.90 14.41 11.59
CA GLY A 116 22.00 13.35 12.05
C GLY A 116 22.17 12.93 13.51
N LEU A 117 23.28 13.29 14.15
CA LEU A 117 23.60 12.86 15.52
C LEU A 117 23.39 13.94 16.60
N CYS A 118 23.26 15.22 16.24
CA CYS A 118 23.05 16.31 17.19
C CYS A 118 21.59 16.82 17.33
N ASP A 119 20.69 16.45 16.45
CA ASP A 119 19.38 17.09 16.32
C ASP A 119 18.22 16.47 17.14
N GLU A 120 18.46 15.39 17.87
CA GLU A 120 17.42 14.78 18.69
C GLU A 120 17.14 15.58 19.99
N LYS A 121 18.11 16.37 20.43
CA LYS A 121 17.95 17.26 21.60
C LYS A 121 17.27 18.60 21.23
N GLU A 122 17.53 19.14 20.05
CA GLU A 122 16.89 20.37 19.58
C GLU A 122 15.44 20.17 19.12
N ARG A 123 15.08 19.01 18.58
CA ARG A 123 13.69 18.67 18.28
C ARG A 123 12.80 18.58 19.51
N ARG A 124 13.36 18.33 20.70
CA ARG A 124 12.62 18.30 21.97
C ARG A 124 12.44 19.68 22.62
N SER A 125 13.27 20.68 22.29
CA SER A 125 13.18 22.04 22.86
C SER A 125 12.17 22.94 22.14
N VAL A 126 11.72 22.60 20.92
CA VAL A 126 10.69 23.35 20.17
C VAL A 126 9.27 22.97 20.58
N PHE A 127 9.10 21.93 21.40
CA PHE A 127 7.80 21.49 21.94
C PHE A 127 7.62 21.75 23.43
N GLY A 128 8.37 22.69 24.02
CA GLY A 128 8.31 23.02 25.42
C GLY A 128 7.77 24.43 25.67
N SER A 129 6.55 24.47 26.21
CA SER A 129 5.92 25.49 27.06
C SER A 129 5.86 26.94 26.58
N ASP A 130 4.64 27.34 26.28
CA ASP A 130 4.18 28.72 26.42
C ASP A 130 4.50 29.28 27.81
N LYS A 131 5.40 30.23 27.88
CA LYS A 131 5.37 31.32 28.87
C LYS A 131 6.29 32.45 28.43
N ASP A 132 5.69 33.62 28.36
CA ASP A 132 6.25 34.98 28.52
C ASP A 132 7.25 35.45 27.46
N PHE A 133 6.75 36.22 26.50
CA PHE A 133 7.43 37.41 25.99
C PHE A 133 6.47 38.58 26.01
N ASP A 134 6.64 39.35 27.08
CA ASP A 134 6.23 40.70 27.29
C ASP A 134 6.90 41.62 26.25
N CYS A 135 6.14 42.33 25.44
CA CYS A 135 6.62 43.40 24.57
C CYS A 135 6.23 44.70 25.18
N GLY A 136 7.23 45.34 25.81
CA GLY A 136 7.15 46.70 26.31
C GLY A 136 6.59 47.70 25.29
N GLU A 137 5.67 48.48 25.76
CA GLU A 137 5.14 49.68 25.14
C GLU A 137 6.22 50.77 25.12
N ASP A 138 6.45 51.39 23.98
CA ASP A 138 6.95 52.78 23.91
C ASP A 138 5.83 53.66 23.33
N ARG A 139 5.42 54.56 24.20
CA ARG A 139 4.52 55.67 23.92
C ARG A 139 5.24 56.71 23.07
N ASN A 140 4.54 57.32 22.13
CA ASN A 140 4.54 58.79 22.02
C ASN A 140 3.33 59.32 21.25
N ASP A 141 2.88 60.38 21.81
CA ASP A 141 1.74 61.25 21.64
C ASP A 141 1.52 61.86 20.26
N GLY A 142 0.25 62.24 20.01
CA GLY A 142 -0.08 63.26 19.01
C GLY A 142 -1.52 63.25 18.51
N ASP A 143 -2.42 63.82 19.34
CA ASP A 143 -3.63 64.62 19.06
C ASP A 143 -4.24 64.67 17.63
N THR A 144 -5.51 64.46 17.49
CA THR A 144 -6.65 65.40 17.42
C THR A 144 -7.91 64.79 16.78
N GLU A 145 -8.97 64.93 17.59
CA GLU A 145 -10.36 65.29 17.28
C GLU A 145 -11.10 64.76 16.03
N ARG A 146 -12.21 64.08 16.19
CA ARG A 146 -13.60 64.47 16.27
C ARG A 146 -14.58 63.34 16.00
N ARG A 147 -15.40 63.07 16.96
CA ARG A 147 -16.77 62.51 16.84
C ARG A 147 -17.76 63.58 16.40
N PRO A 148 -19.07 63.36 16.23
CA PRO A 148 -19.91 62.17 16.10
C PRO A 148 -21.09 62.34 15.09
N ARG A 149 -22.01 61.34 15.07
CA ARG A 149 -23.47 61.32 14.97
C ARG A 149 -23.99 60.28 14.03
N GLU A 150 -24.67 59.29 14.59
CA GLU A 150 -26.14 59.12 14.80
C GLU A 150 -26.91 59.05 13.47
N THR A 151 -27.76 58.12 13.22
CA THR A 151 -29.00 57.72 13.88
C THR A 151 -29.60 56.46 13.22
N ARG A 152 -30.17 55.58 14.06
CA ARG A 152 -31.55 55.06 14.08
C ARG A 152 -32.03 54.23 12.89
N ASN A 153 -32.75 53.21 13.04
CA ASN A 153 -33.69 52.54 13.96
C ASN A 153 -34.28 51.40 13.15
N SER A 154 -34.63 50.39 13.63
CA SER A 154 -35.67 49.72 14.41
C SER A 154 -35.99 48.38 13.74
N GLY A 155 -36.31 47.35 14.36
CA GLY A 155 -36.98 46.99 15.56
C GLY A 155 -37.22 45.50 15.61
N THR A 156 -37.00 45.01 16.76
CA THR A 156 -37.77 44.04 17.55
C THR A 156 -38.64 42.98 16.85
N LYS A 157 -38.44 41.71 17.19
CA LYS A 157 -39.16 41.03 18.25
C LYS A 157 -38.63 39.63 18.51
N ARG A 158 -38.41 39.40 19.80
CA ARG A 158 -38.35 38.10 20.51
C ARG A 158 -39.72 37.42 20.47
N ILE A 159 -39.70 36.10 20.64
CA ILE A 159 -40.48 35.26 21.57
C ILE A 159 -39.88 33.86 21.31
N LYS A 160 -39.27 33.21 22.16
CA LYS A 160 -39.42 32.38 23.37
C LYS A 160 -40.58 31.39 23.30
N ASP A 161 -40.18 30.20 23.69
CA ASP A 161 -40.79 29.18 24.57
C ASP A 161 -41.59 28.08 23.84
N GLU A 162 -41.13 26.93 24.11
CA GLU A 162 -41.62 25.88 25.02
C GLU A 162 -42.54 24.86 24.40
N GLU A 163 -42.06 23.67 24.55
CA GLU A 163 -42.66 22.46 25.18
C GLU A 163 -43.89 21.81 24.54
N SER A 164 -43.69 20.52 24.46
CA SER A 164 -44.52 19.43 24.98
C SER A 164 -45.61 18.83 24.11
N ASP A 165 -45.61 17.54 24.27
CA ASP A 165 -46.68 16.58 24.47
C ASP A 165 -47.34 15.91 23.24
N GLU A 166 -47.08 14.63 23.25
CA GLU A 166 -48.02 13.51 23.40
C GLU A 166 -49.35 13.60 22.66
N CYS A 167 -49.64 12.52 21.97
CA CYS A 167 -50.82 11.66 22.09
C CYS A 167 -50.87 10.71 20.90
N SER A 168 -50.69 9.42 21.10
CA SER A 168 -51.67 8.38 21.43
C SER A 168 -52.85 8.31 20.46
N GLY A 169 -53.04 7.11 19.94
CA GLY A 169 -54.23 6.73 19.23
C GLY A 169 -54.13 5.27 18.80
N ASP A 170 -54.52 4.42 19.72
CA ASP A 170 -54.90 3.03 19.59
C ASP A 170 -55.99 2.80 18.54
N VAL A 171 -56.09 1.59 18.07
CA VAL A 171 -57.22 0.68 17.98
C VAL A 171 -56.75 -0.58 17.27
N ASP A 172 -56.52 -1.70 17.97
CA ASP A 172 -57.37 -2.82 18.29
C ASP A 172 -57.99 -3.54 17.08
N ASP A 173 -57.68 -4.79 16.96
CA ASP A 173 -58.54 -5.99 17.11
C ASP A 173 -57.70 -7.25 16.82
N SER A 174 -57.40 -8.06 17.82
CA SER A 174 -57.98 -9.29 18.36
C SER A 174 -58.28 -10.36 17.29
N ILE A 175 -57.84 -11.58 17.48
CA ILE A 175 -58.45 -12.70 18.20
C ILE A 175 -57.57 -13.97 18.07
N GLU A 176 -57.23 -14.54 19.22
CA GLU A 176 -57.30 -15.92 19.74
C GLU A 176 -56.56 -17.05 18.99
N ASP A 177 -56.06 -18.08 19.59
CA ASP A 177 -55.88 -18.63 20.97
C ASP A 177 -55.21 -20.00 20.84
N SER A 178 -54.76 -20.45 21.98
CA SER A 178 -54.32 -21.77 22.42
C SER A 178 -52.82 -22.06 22.28
N GLY A 179 -52.01 -22.09 23.24
CA GLY A 179 -52.12 -22.54 24.63
C GLY A 179 -51.68 -24.00 24.77
N VAL A 180 -50.45 -24.21 25.26
CA VAL A 180 -50.13 -25.22 26.28
C VAL A 180 -48.67 -25.06 26.79
N LYS A 181 -48.56 -24.75 28.07
CA LYS A 181 -47.36 -24.91 28.92
C LYS A 181 -47.19 -26.37 29.29
N VAL A 182 -45.95 -26.88 29.42
CA VAL A 182 -45.47 -27.77 30.51
C VAL A 182 -43.94 -27.83 30.43
N VAL A 183 -43.21 -27.23 31.26
CA VAL A 183 -42.47 -27.54 32.51
C VAL A 183 -41.64 -28.83 32.47
N SER A 184 -40.31 -28.61 32.58
CA SER A 184 -39.37 -29.21 33.52
C SER A 184 -38.86 -30.65 33.35
N LYS A 185 -37.59 -30.75 33.37
CA LYS A 185 -36.70 -31.60 34.19
C LYS A 185 -35.60 -32.35 33.43
N ARG A 186 -34.38 -32.05 33.86
CA ARG A 186 -33.20 -32.95 33.75
C ARG A 186 -33.47 -34.25 34.52
N PRO A 187 -32.79 -35.37 34.14
CA PRO A 187 -31.80 -35.88 35.11
C PRO A 187 -30.47 -36.32 34.50
N LYS A 188 -29.46 -36.23 35.33
CA LYS A 188 -28.17 -36.96 35.33
C LYS A 188 -28.40 -38.45 35.51
N LEU A 189 -27.46 -39.28 34.98
CA LEU A 189 -26.93 -40.49 35.59
C LEU A 189 -25.78 -41.02 34.73
N GLU A 190 -24.71 -41.10 35.21
CA GLU A 190 -23.60 -41.90 35.68
C GLU A 190 -23.50 -43.34 35.13
N CYS A 191 -22.25 -43.63 34.71
CA CYS A 191 -21.43 -44.82 34.90
C CYS A 191 -21.95 -46.20 34.53
N LYS A 192 -21.16 -46.91 33.70
CA LYS A 192 -20.35 -48.06 34.19
C LYS A 192 -19.57 -48.70 33.03
N ALA A 193 -18.31 -48.96 33.37
CA ALA A 193 -17.39 -49.84 32.67
C ALA A 193 -17.83 -51.32 32.75
N LYS A 194 -17.44 -52.08 31.76
CA LYS A 194 -16.97 -53.45 31.94
C LYS A 194 -16.17 -53.93 30.74
N GLU A 195 -15.02 -54.46 31.10
CA GLU A 195 -14.09 -55.34 30.40
C GLU A 195 -14.75 -56.61 29.87
N ASP A 196 -14.23 -57.18 28.81
CA ASP A 196 -13.63 -58.52 28.78
C ASP A 196 -13.20 -58.89 27.32
N SER A 197 -11.97 -59.12 27.13
CA SER A 197 -11.13 -60.28 26.85
C SER A 197 -11.64 -61.27 25.80
N THR A 198 -10.80 -61.56 24.83
CA THR A 198 -10.10 -62.80 24.53
C THR A 198 -9.62 -62.88 23.09
N ARG A 199 -8.30 -62.95 22.91
CA ARG A 199 -7.47 -64.08 22.40
C ARG A 199 -7.85 -64.71 21.06
N ARG A 200 -6.99 -64.67 20.04
CA ARG A 200 -5.93 -65.62 19.66
C ARG A 200 -5.46 -65.43 18.21
N ARG A 201 -4.13 -65.28 18.04
CA ARG A 201 -3.12 -66.20 17.47
C ARG A 201 -3.24 -66.56 15.99
N GLY A 202 -2.05 -66.40 15.33
CA GLY A 202 -1.54 -67.12 14.17
C GLY A 202 -0.62 -66.22 13.33
N ARG A 203 0.69 -66.14 13.56
CA ARG A 203 1.83 -66.95 13.04
C ARG A 203 1.69 -67.29 11.57
N SER A 204 2.65 -66.81 10.71
CA SER A 204 3.99 -67.37 10.37
C SER A 204 4.52 -66.55 9.19
N ALA A 205 5.76 -66.06 9.16
CA ALA A 205 7.05 -66.71 8.97
C ALA A 205 7.41 -66.94 7.48
N GLY A 206 8.60 -66.51 7.14
CA GLY A 206 9.38 -66.85 5.96
C GLY A 206 10.17 -65.66 5.44
N LYS A 207 11.40 -65.40 5.90
CA LYS A 207 12.72 -65.88 5.51
C LYS A 207 13.06 -65.59 4.05
N ALA A 208 14.03 -64.80 3.81
CA ALA A 208 15.51 -64.91 3.75
C ALA A 208 15.92 -64.87 2.30
N SER A 209 16.97 -64.30 1.83
CA SER A 209 18.40 -64.36 2.07
C SER A 209 19.12 -63.43 1.09
N SER A 210 20.10 -62.72 1.56
CA SER A 210 21.55 -62.93 1.47
C SER A 210 22.20 -62.45 0.18
N ALA A 211 23.15 -61.56 0.37
CA ALA A 211 24.61 -61.64 0.29
C ALA A 211 25.12 -61.29 -1.12
N GLU A 212 26.21 -60.65 -1.36
CA GLU A 212 27.62 -60.54 -0.91
C GLU A 212 28.23 -59.32 -1.62
N ALA A 213 28.97 -58.39 -1.08
CA ALA A 213 30.37 -58.31 -0.71
C ALA A 213 31.39 -58.60 -1.80
N MET A 214 32.29 -57.67 -2.01
CA MET A 214 33.75 -57.75 -2.27
C MET A 214 34.23 -56.38 -2.72
N ASP A 215 35.02 -55.62 -2.01
CA ASP A 215 36.44 -55.62 -1.59
C ASP A 215 37.44 -55.64 -2.74
N GLU A 216 38.35 -54.73 -2.71
CA GLU A 216 39.80 -54.68 -2.86
C GLU A 216 40.27 -53.30 -3.42
N ARG A 217 40.99 -52.50 -2.62
CA ARG A 217 42.45 -52.41 -2.36
C ARG A 217 43.33 -52.15 -3.59
N GLY A 218 44.15 -51.13 -3.41
CA GLY A 218 45.48 -51.00 -4.02
C GLY A 218 45.87 -49.54 -4.27
N LYS A 219 46.54 -48.93 -3.39
CA LYS A 219 48.00 -48.74 -3.17
C LYS A 219 48.76 -47.96 -4.25
N LYS A 220 49.33 -46.83 -3.77
CA LYS A 220 50.74 -46.36 -3.86
C LYS A 220 51.26 -45.82 -5.20
N ASN A 221 51.87 -44.71 -5.26
CA ASN A 221 53.17 -44.17 -4.84
C ASN A 221 53.49 -42.90 -5.64
N SER A 222 53.98 -41.90 -4.98
CA SER A 222 55.37 -41.34 -4.91
C SER A 222 55.76 -40.46 -6.11
N GLY A 223 56.27 -39.36 -5.87
CA GLY A 223 57.57 -38.82 -5.53
C GLY A 223 57.69 -37.41 -6.05
N SER A 224 58.20 -36.59 -5.22
CA SER A 224 59.48 -35.91 -5.11
C SER A 224 59.71 -34.78 -6.13
N ASP A 225 60.17 -33.69 -5.85
CA ASP A 225 61.29 -32.99 -5.22
C ASP A 225 61.12 -31.52 -5.62
N GLY A 226 61.53 -30.51 -4.97
CA GLY A 226 62.61 -30.21 -4.11
C GLY A 226 62.75 -28.69 -4.05
N SER A 227 63.20 -28.27 -2.89
CA SER A 227 64.20 -27.27 -2.55
C SER A 227 63.92 -25.80 -2.93
N ASP A 228 64.22 -24.78 -2.18
CA ASP A 228 65.05 -24.56 -0.98
C ASP A 228 64.79 -23.12 -0.44
N THR A 229 64.87 -23.02 0.89
CA THR A 229 65.54 -22.08 1.79
C THR A 229 65.27 -20.58 1.61
N VAL A 230 65.19 -19.74 2.66
CA VAL A 230 65.98 -19.52 3.86
C VAL A 230 65.26 -18.60 4.86
N GLU A 231 65.24 -18.97 6.11
CA GLU A 231 65.46 -18.33 7.40
C GLU A 231 64.98 -16.90 7.74
N GLY A 232 64.44 -16.82 8.92
CA GLY A 232 64.38 -15.59 9.74
C GLY A 232 63.56 -15.74 11.02
N LYS A 233 64.23 -16.27 12.07
CA LYS A 233 63.84 -16.37 13.49
C LYS A 233 63.28 -15.07 14.09
N ASN A 234 62.36 -15.07 15.01
CA ASN A 234 62.44 -15.33 16.46
C ASN A 234 61.06 -15.19 17.09
N GLU A 235 60.67 -16.15 17.93
CA GLU A 235 60.50 -16.13 19.42
C GLU A 235 59.47 -15.09 19.94
N ASP A 236 58.54 -15.29 20.79
CA ASP A 236 58.20 -16.36 21.75
C ASP A 236 56.79 -16.12 22.35
N VAL A 237 56.26 -17.12 23.01
CA VAL A 237 55.43 -17.19 24.23
C VAL A 237 53.91 -17.26 24.05
N ASN A 238 53.44 -18.46 23.97
CA ASN A 238 52.54 -19.20 24.88
C ASN A 238 51.53 -18.38 25.70
N CYS A 239 50.25 -18.56 25.41
CA CYS A 239 49.30 -18.90 26.47
C CYS A 239 47.99 -19.49 25.85
N MET A 240 47.78 -20.76 26.10
CA MET A 240 46.47 -21.39 25.96
C MET A 240 45.53 -20.78 27.00
N GLU A 241 44.54 -20.03 26.59
CA GLU A 241 43.29 -19.89 27.35
C GLU A 241 42.14 -20.34 26.50
N LYS A 242 41.59 -21.50 26.87
CA LYS A 242 40.24 -21.94 26.50
C LYS A 242 39.25 -20.98 27.15
N THR A 243 38.86 -19.93 26.49
CA THR A 243 37.71 -19.16 26.87
C THR A 243 36.48 -19.79 26.21
N SER A 244 35.71 -20.49 27.00
CA SER A 244 34.32 -20.81 26.76
C SER A 244 33.61 -19.53 26.27
N GLY A 245 33.17 -19.53 24.98
CA GLY A 245 32.43 -18.42 24.40
C GLY A 245 31.17 -18.14 25.20
N ALA A 246 31.22 -17.18 26.09
CA ALA A 246 30.04 -16.56 26.65
C ALA A 246 29.25 -15.94 25.51
N LYS A 247 28.09 -16.52 25.16
CA LYS A 247 27.13 -15.94 24.24
C LYS A 247 26.76 -14.56 24.76
N VAL A 248 27.27 -13.51 24.09
CA VAL A 248 26.84 -12.13 24.36
C VAL A 248 25.36 -12.06 24.06
N SER A 249 24.52 -11.98 25.10
CA SER A 249 23.08 -11.82 24.95
C SER A 249 22.83 -10.50 24.22
N LYS A 250 22.26 -10.55 23.00
CA LYS A 250 21.85 -9.35 22.29
C LYS A 250 20.89 -8.56 23.16
N LYS A 251 21.14 -7.28 23.37
CA LYS A 251 20.22 -6.35 24.06
C LYS A 251 19.02 -6.08 23.18
N GLU A 252 17.90 -5.68 23.80
CA GLU A 252 16.73 -5.18 23.06
C GLU A 252 17.11 -4.00 22.17
N LEU A 253 16.67 -4.03 20.90
CA LEU A 253 17.06 -3.05 19.90
C LEU A 253 15.88 -2.69 19.00
N TRP A 254 15.70 -1.39 18.77
CA TRP A 254 14.84 -0.85 17.73
C TRP A 254 15.68 -0.32 16.59
N GLU A 255 15.29 -0.65 15.36
CA GLU A 255 15.93 -0.17 14.12
C GLU A 255 14.85 0.31 13.15
N GLU A 256 15.18 1.31 12.33
CA GLU A 256 14.26 1.90 11.35
C GLU A 256 14.91 1.94 9.96
N PHE A 257 14.18 1.43 8.96
CA PHE A 257 14.60 1.35 7.56
C PHE A 257 13.51 1.99 6.69
N GLY A 258 13.46 3.32 6.69
CA GLY A 258 12.41 4.08 6.03
C GLY A 258 11.03 3.77 6.63
N THR A 259 10.18 3.07 5.90
CA THR A 259 8.82 2.70 6.35
C THR A 259 8.75 1.38 7.10
N LEU A 260 9.90 0.71 7.33
CA LEU A 260 10.00 -0.50 8.12
C LEU A 260 10.64 -0.20 9.48
N MET A 261 9.96 -0.58 10.56
CA MET A 261 10.54 -0.63 11.91
C MET A 261 10.79 -2.08 12.29
N VAL A 262 11.93 -2.34 12.94
CA VAL A 262 12.31 -3.68 13.41
C VAL A 262 12.60 -3.62 14.91
N TYR A 263 11.92 -4.45 15.69
CA TYR A 263 12.21 -4.69 17.09
C TYR A 263 12.86 -6.06 17.26
N THR A 264 13.99 -6.10 17.93
CA THR A 264 14.70 -7.33 18.27
C THR A 264 14.74 -7.47 19.79
N SER A 265 14.05 -8.45 20.35
CA SER A 265 14.08 -8.70 21.79
C SER A 265 15.41 -9.31 22.23
N ALA A 266 15.73 -9.18 23.53
CA ALA A 266 16.87 -9.87 24.11
C ALA A 266 16.80 -11.39 23.89
N GLY A 267 17.94 -12.02 23.64
CA GLY A 267 18.06 -13.48 23.47
C GLY A 267 17.57 -14.04 22.13
N ILE A 268 17.24 -13.19 21.14
CA ILE A 268 16.91 -13.65 19.79
C ILE A 268 18.17 -14.17 19.07
N GLU A 269 18.04 -15.29 18.41
CA GLU A 269 19.10 -15.94 17.62
C GLU A 269 18.59 -16.26 16.22
N GLY A 270 19.49 -16.32 15.22
CA GLY A 270 19.20 -16.85 13.89
C GLY A 270 18.88 -18.33 13.97
N ARG A 271 17.83 -18.78 13.26
CA ARG A 271 17.43 -20.19 13.18
C ARG A 271 16.94 -20.54 11.80
N ALA A 272 17.12 -21.79 11.41
CA ALA A 272 16.65 -22.27 10.11
C ALA A 272 15.11 -22.30 10.03
N LYS A 273 14.43 -22.70 11.09
CA LYS A 273 12.95 -22.77 11.13
C LYS A 273 12.36 -21.48 11.67
N ILE A 274 11.48 -20.88 10.89
CA ILE A 274 10.78 -19.64 11.24
C ILE A 274 9.29 -19.92 11.48
N ALA A 275 8.79 -19.56 12.65
CA ALA A 275 7.36 -19.46 12.95
C ALA A 275 6.98 -17.99 12.92
N ALA A 276 6.40 -17.55 11.81
CA ALA A 276 6.03 -16.15 11.58
C ALA A 276 4.53 -15.93 11.81
N TYR A 277 4.19 -14.78 12.39
CA TYR A 277 2.84 -14.43 12.80
C TYR A 277 2.48 -13.01 12.37
N ASP A 278 1.24 -12.78 11.94
CA ASP A 278 0.65 -11.46 12.07
C ASP A 278 0.39 -11.16 13.55
N MET A 279 0.14 -9.90 13.90
CA MET A 279 -0.07 -9.48 15.27
C MET A 279 -1.55 -9.31 15.63
N ASP A 280 -2.22 -8.38 14.95
CA ASP A 280 -3.59 -7.98 15.30
C ASP A 280 -4.61 -9.03 14.81
N ASN A 281 -5.52 -9.49 15.67
CA ASN A 281 -6.43 -10.63 15.47
C ASN A 281 -5.74 -11.98 15.21
N THR A 282 -4.42 -12.05 15.40
CA THR A 282 -3.63 -13.29 15.30
C THR A 282 -3.00 -13.66 16.63
N LEU A 283 -2.19 -12.81 17.23
CA LEU A 283 -1.63 -13.01 18.58
C LEU A 283 -2.43 -12.25 19.64
N ILE A 284 -2.92 -11.07 19.29
CA ILE A 284 -3.70 -10.18 20.16
C ILE A 284 -4.98 -9.72 19.47
N LYS A 285 -5.92 -9.25 20.25
CA LYS A 285 -7.14 -8.55 19.82
C LYS A 285 -7.36 -7.33 20.71
N THR A 286 -8.22 -6.40 20.29
CA THR A 286 -8.60 -5.27 21.14
C THR A 286 -9.32 -5.77 22.41
N GLN A 287 -8.97 -5.19 23.55
CA GLN A 287 -9.65 -5.48 24.83
C GLN A 287 -11.05 -4.85 24.84
N SER A 288 -11.17 -3.67 24.22
CA SER A 288 -12.44 -2.93 24.11
C SER A 288 -13.47 -3.60 23.19
N GLY A 289 -13.08 -4.60 22.38
CA GLY A 289 -13.94 -5.21 21.34
C GLY A 289 -14.19 -4.33 20.11
N LEU A 290 -13.57 -3.14 20.04
CA LEU A 290 -13.64 -2.28 18.86
C LEU A 290 -12.76 -2.81 17.73
N VAL A 291 -13.07 -2.43 16.48
CA VAL A 291 -12.28 -2.80 15.30
C VAL A 291 -10.87 -2.22 15.36
N PHE A 292 -10.73 -0.99 15.86
CA PHE A 292 -9.44 -0.32 16.07
C PHE A 292 -9.22 -0.07 17.56
N PRO A 293 -7.98 -0.23 18.05
CA PRO A 293 -7.66 0.03 19.44
C PRO A 293 -7.87 1.51 19.80
N LYS A 294 -8.34 1.78 21.01
CA LYS A 294 -8.51 3.14 21.56
C LYS A 294 -7.15 3.81 21.79
N ASP A 295 -6.21 3.04 22.33
CA ASP A 295 -4.84 3.46 22.63
C ASP A 295 -3.89 2.25 22.59
N HIS A 296 -2.62 2.45 22.94
CA HIS A 296 -1.59 1.42 22.92
C HIS A 296 -1.74 0.34 24.02
N ASN A 297 -2.66 0.51 24.97
CA ASN A 297 -2.96 -0.48 26.02
C ASN A 297 -4.22 -1.28 25.70
N ASP A 298 -5.02 -0.87 24.71
CA ASP A 298 -6.27 -1.53 24.34
C ASP A 298 -6.00 -2.83 23.56
N TRP A 299 -5.42 -3.82 24.25
CA TRP A 299 -5.16 -5.14 23.70
C TRP A 299 -5.20 -6.24 24.78
N GLN A 300 -5.48 -7.45 24.36
CA GLN A 300 -5.41 -8.68 25.12
C GLN A 300 -4.98 -9.84 24.19
N LEU A 301 -4.53 -10.94 24.73
CA LEU A 301 -4.23 -12.14 23.93
C LEU A 301 -5.49 -12.59 23.18
N LEU A 302 -5.31 -13.03 21.92
CA LEU A 302 -6.42 -13.54 21.12
C LEU A 302 -7.01 -14.79 21.78
N TYR A 303 -6.13 -15.74 22.16
CA TYR A 303 -6.46 -16.98 22.85
C TYR A 303 -5.48 -17.20 24.02
N PRO A 304 -5.91 -17.85 25.12
CA PRO A 304 -5.03 -18.19 26.25
C PRO A 304 -3.92 -19.18 25.86
N GLU A 305 -4.10 -19.96 24.78
CA GLU A 305 -3.14 -20.95 24.28
C GLU A 305 -1.92 -20.32 23.60
N VAL A 306 -2.00 -19.05 23.17
CA VAL A 306 -0.96 -18.38 22.38
C VAL A 306 0.42 -18.44 23.05
N PRO A 307 0.64 -18.03 24.32
CA PRO A 307 1.98 -18.07 24.91
C PRO A 307 2.53 -19.49 25.04
N GLY A 308 1.68 -20.45 25.38
CA GLY A 308 2.09 -21.87 25.53
C GLY A 308 2.57 -22.45 24.19
N LYS A 309 1.84 -22.18 23.13
CA LYS A 309 2.19 -22.64 21.77
C LYS A 309 3.51 -22.02 21.29
N LEU A 310 3.71 -20.70 21.49
CA LEU A 310 4.95 -20.03 21.11
C LEU A 310 6.16 -20.55 21.91
N LYS A 311 6.02 -20.78 23.21
CA LYS A 311 7.08 -21.36 24.05
C LYS A 311 7.47 -22.75 23.57
N LYS A 312 6.50 -23.59 23.24
CA LYS A 312 6.75 -24.92 22.67
C LYS A 312 7.53 -24.82 21.36
N LEU A 313 7.06 -24.01 20.40
CA LEU A 313 7.74 -23.83 19.12
C LEU A 313 9.17 -23.28 19.27
N HIS A 314 9.37 -22.33 20.19
CA HIS A 314 10.71 -21.84 20.50
C HIS A 314 11.62 -22.93 21.04
N ALA A 315 11.12 -23.80 21.92
CA ALA A 315 11.85 -24.98 22.43
C ALA A 315 12.11 -26.01 21.31
N ASP A 316 11.18 -26.17 20.34
CA ASP A 316 11.30 -27.04 19.17
C ASP A 316 12.24 -26.44 18.08
N GLY A 317 12.96 -25.36 18.41
CA GLY A 317 13.99 -24.78 17.54
C GLY A 317 13.50 -23.75 16.54
N TYR A 318 12.26 -23.25 16.63
CA TYR A 318 11.75 -22.16 15.78
C TYR A 318 12.22 -20.80 16.29
N LYS A 319 12.57 -19.90 15.36
CA LYS A 319 12.62 -18.46 15.61
C LYS A 319 11.22 -17.90 15.51
N ILE A 320 10.76 -17.20 16.56
CA ILE A 320 9.45 -16.57 16.56
C ILE A 320 9.56 -15.15 16.00
N VAL A 321 8.75 -14.87 14.98
CA VAL A 321 8.79 -13.59 14.24
C VAL A 321 7.38 -13.03 14.12
N ILE A 322 7.25 -11.71 14.25
CA ILE A 322 6.02 -10.96 13.97
C ILE A 322 6.21 -10.15 12.68
N LEU A 323 5.30 -10.30 11.72
CA LEU A 323 5.23 -9.49 10.49
C LEU A 323 3.88 -8.78 10.45
N THR A 324 3.84 -7.48 10.76
CA THR A 324 2.58 -6.74 10.91
C THR A 324 2.46 -5.50 10.03
N ASN A 325 1.26 -5.26 9.46
CA ASN A 325 0.93 -4.08 8.67
C ASN A 325 0.31 -2.99 9.55
N GLN A 326 1.01 -1.88 9.75
CA GLN A 326 0.59 -0.80 10.66
C GLN A 326 0.41 0.55 9.92
N GLY A 327 -0.50 0.57 8.95
CA GLY A 327 -0.79 1.77 8.16
C GLY A 327 -1.34 2.97 8.94
N GLY A 328 -1.78 2.77 10.19
CA GLY A 328 -2.22 3.86 11.07
C GLY A 328 -1.10 4.84 11.41
N MET A 329 0.15 4.39 11.47
CA MET A 329 1.31 5.25 11.68
C MET A 329 1.58 6.14 10.46
N PHE A 330 1.52 5.58 9.25
CA PHE A 330 1.64 6.36 8.01
C PHE A 330 0.59 7.47 7.91
N LEU A 331 -0.62 7.22 8.43
CA LEU A 331 -1.72 8.19 8.45
C LEU A 331 -1.66 9.15 9.66
N GLY A 332 -0.60 9.09 10.48
CA GLY A 332 -0.47 9.93 11.68
C GLY A 332 -1.50 9.65 12.78
N LYS A 333 -2.25 8.54 12.68
CA LYS A 333 -3.28 8.15 13.66
C LYS A 333 -2.70 7.46 14.90
N VAL A 334 -1.51 6.89 14.78
CA VAL A 334 -0.80 6.18 15.84
C VAL A 334 0.60 6.76 15.94
N LYS A 335 1.02 7.17 17.13
CA LYS A 335 2.37 7.65 17.38
C LYS A 335 3.34 6.46 17.38
N PRO A 336 4.51 6.57 16.72
CA PRO A 336 5.53 5.51 16.74
C PRO A 336 5.96 5.11 18.15
N SER A 337 6.13 6.08 19.07
CA SER A 337 6.49 5.83 20.47
C SER A 337 5.48 4.93 21.19
N ASP A 338 4.19 5.21 21.02
CA ASP A 338 3.13 4.46 21.66
C ASP A 338 3.04 3.03 21.10
N PHE A 339 3.31 2.89 19.81
CA PHE A 339 3.33 1.58 19.17
C PHE A 339 4.56 0.75 19.60
N LYS A 340 5.73 1.37 19.75
CA LYS A 340 6.93 0.71 20.31
C LYS A 340 6.64 0.13 21.70
N LEU A 341 6.04 0.93 22.58
CA LEU A 341 5.61 0.47 23.91
C LEU A 341 4.60 -0.70 23.85
N LYS A 342 3.66 -0.65 22.87
CA LYS A 342 2.72 -1.77 22.66
C LYS A 342 3.48 -3.06 22.30
N ILE A 343 4.41 -3.01 21.34
CA ILE A 343 5.21 -4.18 20.92
C ILE A 343 6.00 -4.77 22.10
N GLU A 344 6.72 -3.94 22.84
CA GLU A 344 7.51 -4.37 24.00
C GLU A 344 6.64 -5.09 25.05
N ARG A 345 5.47 -4.52 25.37
CA ARG A 345 4.50 -5.13 26.29
C ARG A 345 3.91 -6.43 25.76
N VAL A 346 3.59 -6.50 24.47
CA VAL A 346 3.08 -7.73 23.83
C VAL A 346 4.16 -8.81 23.88
N VAL A 347 5.40 -8.52 23.48
CA VAL A 347 6.52 -9.48 23.51
C VAL A 347 6.79 -9.97 24.92
N LYS A 348 6.81 -9.07 25.91
CA LYS A 348 6.95 -9.43 27.33
C LYS A 348 5.82 -10.36 27.80
N LYS A 349 4.58 -10.13 27.37
CA LYS A 349 3.42 -10.98 27.72
C LYS A 349 3.49 -12.35 27.06
N LEU A 350 4.00 -12.46 25.84
CA LEU A 350 4.18 -13.71 25.11
C LEU A 350 5.27 -14.58 25.74
N GLY A 351 6.31 -13.98 26.36
CA GLY A 351 7.29 -14.64 27.21
C GLY A 351 8.26 -15.56 26.47
N VAL A 352 8.60 -15.23 25.22
CA VAL A 352 9.63 -15.86 24.38
C VAL A 352 10.41 -14.77 23.65
N PRO A 353 11.67 -15.01 23.23
CA PRO A 353 12.37 -14.09 22.34
C PRO A 353 11.64 -13.94 21.00
N ILE A 354 11.40 -12.70 20.58
CA ILE A 354 10.66 -12.36 19.35
C ILE A 354 11.41 -11.28 18.58
N GLN A 355 11.41 -11.39 17.28
CA GLN A 355 11.79 -10.31 16.36
C GLN A 355 10.53 -9.83 15.62
N ALA A 356 10.23 -8.52 15.67
CA ALA A 356 9.03 -7.98 15.04
C ALA A 356 9.41 -7.01 13.91
N PHE A 357 8.76 -7.17 12.76
CA PHE A 357 8.86 -6.33 11.58
C PHE A 357 7.53 -5.61 11.37
N ILE A 358 7.57 -4.29 11.34
CA ILE A 358 6.40 -3.43 11.35
C ILE A 358 6.40 -2.57 10.08
N ALA A 359 5.57 -2.91 9.10
CA ALA A 359 5.42 -2.13 7.88
C ALA A 359 4.47 -0.95 8.14
N THR A 360 5.01 0.25 8.17
CA THR A 360 4.25 1.49 8.40
C THR A 360 3.75 2.12 7.11
N GLY A 361 4.41 1.87 5.97
CA GLY A 361 4.10 2.43 4.65
C GLY A 361 3.19 1.57 3.77
N ARG A 362 3.12 1.93 2.49
CA ARG A 362 2.37 1.20 1.44
C ARG A 362 3.29 0.60 0.37
N ASP A 363 4.56 0.49 0.65
CA ASP A 363 5.66 0.05 -0.19
C ASP A 363 5.87 -1.48 -0.18
N LEU A 364 7.09 -1.94 -0.53
CA LEU A 364 7.47 -3.34 -0.61
C LEU A 364 7.39 -4.09 0.72
N TYR A 365 7.50 -3.41 1.86
CA TYR A 365 7.43 -4.06 3.18
C TYR A 365 6.02 -4.48 3.58
N ARG A 366 4.99 -3.78 3.07
CA ARG A 366 3.60 -4.09 3.43
C ARG A 366 3.10 -5.40 2.81
N LYS A 367 2.62 -6.35 3.63
CA LYS A 367 1.94 -7.58 3.17
C LYS A 367 0.81 -7.25 2.19
N PRO A 368 0.63 -7.99 1.10
CA PRO A 368 1.18 -9.32 0.79
C PRO A 368 2.57 -9.31 0.15
N ARG A 369 3.24 -8.18 -0.03
CA ARG A 369 4.60 -8.10 -0.58
C ARG A 369 5.62 -8.65 0.40
N THR A 370 6.75 -9.13 -0.12
CA THR A 370 7.69 -10.00 0.61
C THR A 370 8.79 -9.26 1.38
N GLY A 371 8.86 -7.92 1.29
CA GLY A 371 9.99 -7.15 1.79
C GLY A 371 10.33 -7.33 3.27
N MET A 372 9.34 -7.53 4.17
CA MET A 372 9.63 -7.84 5.57
C MET A 372 10.32 -9.19 5.73
N TRP A 373 9.88 -10.21 4.98
CA TRP A 373 10.50 -11.52 4.99
C TRP A 373 11.89 -11.51 4.37
N GLU A 374 12.08 -10.81 3.27
CA GLU A 374 13.39 -10.62 2.64
C GLU A 374 14.37 -9.93 3.59
N LYS A 375 13.93 -8.91 4.32
CA LYS A 375 14.73 -8.24 5.35
C LYS A 375 15.10 -9.19 6.50
N LEU A 376 14.18 -10.06 6.91
CA LEU A 376 14.46 -11.09 7.91
C LEU A 376 15.55 -12.06 7.43
N VAL A 377 15.36 -12.63 6.24
CA VAL A 377 16.24 -13.68 5.71
C VAL A 377 17.63 -13.14 5.39
N ASN A 378 17.73 -11.98 4.74
CA ASN A 378 18.99 -11.45 4.25
C ASN A 378 19.83 -10.78 5.36
N ASP A 379 19.16 -10.05 6.28
CA ASP A 379 19.87 -9.15 7.18
C ASP A 379 19.68 -9.48 8.67
N LYS A 380 18.62 -10.19 9.03
CA LYS A 380 18.19 -10.30 10.44
C LYS A 380 18.08 -11.74 10.95
N ASN A 381 18.68 -12.70 10.24
CA ASN A 381 18.73 -14.10 10.67
C ASN A 381 20.17 -14.60 10.94
N ASP A 382 21.08 -13.68 11.31
CA ASP A 382 22.47 -13.98 11.71
C ASP A 382 23.23 -14.86 10.67
N GLY A 383 22.92 -14.72 9.37
CA GLY A 383 23.48 -15.52 8.28
C GLY A 383 22.97 -16.96 8.21
N VAL A 384 22.05 -17.36 9.08
CA VAL A 384 21.47 -18.71 9.06
C VAL A 384 20.45 -18.82 7.93
N SER A 385 20.66 -19.77 7.00
CA SER A 385 19.72 -20.05 5.91
C SER A 385 18.38 -20.55 6.45
N VAL A 386 17.29 -20.07 5.84
CA VAL A 386 15.93 -20.44 6.27
C VAL A 386 15.45 -21.69 5.55
N ASP A 387 14.99 -22.66 6.33
CA ASP A 387 14.24 -23.83 5.86
C ASP A 387 12.79 -23.38 5.53
N MET A 388 12.54 -23.12 4.26
CA MET A 388 11.23 -22.66 3.79
C MET A 388 10.12 -23.71 3.96
N VAL A 389 10.46 -25.01 3.88
CA VAL A 389 9.50 -26.12 4.04
C VAL A 389 9.12 -26.32 5.50
N GLY A 390 10.10 -26.24 6.40
CA GLY A 390 9.89 -26.32 7.84
C GLY A 390 9.36 -25.03 8.47
N SER A 391 9.29 -23.93 7.72
CA SER A 391 8.78 -22.63 8.19
C SER A 391 7.32 -22.41 7.81
N PHE A 392 6.62 -21.55 8.54
CA PHE A 392 5.20 -21.26 8.29
C PHE A 392 4.82 -19.85 8.70
N PHE A 393 3.66 -19.39 8.21
CA PHE A 393 3.06 -18.12 8.56
C PHE A 393 1.63 -18.29 9.08
N VAL A 394 1.29 -17.56 10.15
CA VAL A 394 -0.05 -17.55 10.77
C VAL A 394 -0.64 -16.15 10.69
N GLY A 395 -1.88 -16.02 10.20
CA GLY A 395 -2.54 -14.72 10.10
C GLY A 395 -4.06 -14.80 9.93
N ASP A 396 -4.77 -13.73 10.32
CA ASP A 396 -6.22 -13.62 10.24
C ASP A 396 -6.73 -13.08 8.89
N ALA A 397 -5.87 -12.35 8.16
CA ALA A 397 -6.19 -11.83 6.83
C ALA A 397 -6.10 -12.94 5.78
N ALA A 398 -7.02 -13.89 5.85
CA ALA A 398 -7.01 -15.17 5.15
C ALA A 398 -7.96 -15.26 3.94
N GLY A 399 -8.76 -14.20 3.66
CA GLY A 399 -9.69 -14.17 2.53
C GLY A 399 -10.96 -15.00 2.73
N ARG A 400 -11.32 -15.32 3.97
CA ARG A 400 -12.54 -16.09 4.28
C ARG A 400 -13.77 -15.22 4.04
N SER A 401 -14.81 -15.80 3.43
CA SER A 401 -16.07 -15.13 3.14
C SER A 401 -16.91 -14.92 4.42
N LYS A 402 -18.00 -14.15 4.29
CA LYS A 402 -18.95 -14.01 5.40
C LYS A 402 -19.48 -15.40 5.81
N ASP A 403 -19.67 -15.60 7.11
CA ASP A 403 -20.21 -16.82 7.72
C ASP A 403 -19.34 -18.08 7.49
N TRP A 404 -18.00 -17.91 7.33
CA TRP A 404 -17.03 -19.01 7.29
C TRP A 404 -17.02 -19.85 8.59
N ALA A 405 -17.49 -19.26 9.68
CA ALA A 405 -17.91 -19.92 10.92
C ALA A 405 -19.16 -19.20 11.47
N PRO A 406 -19.94 -19.81 12.36
CA PRO A 406 -21.18 -19.23 12.85
C PRO A 406 -21.03 -17.78 13.33
N LYS A 407 -21.76 -16.84 12.73
CA LYS A 407 -21.76 -15.39 13.03
C LYS A 407 -20.42 -14.67 12.77
N LYS A 408 -19.45 -15.30 12.10
CA LYS A 408 -18.19 -14.65 11.75
C LYS A 408 -18.35 -13.75 10.52
N LYS A 409 -17.81 -12.54 10.63
CA LYS A 409 -17.74 -11.60 9.50
C LYS A 409 -16.72 -12.08 8.47
N LYS A 410 -16.86 -11.61 7.23
CA LYS A 410 -15.83 -11.71 6.19
C LYS A 410 -14.50 -11.14 6.70
N ASP A 411 -13.39 -11.78 6.38
CA ASP A 411 -12.05 -11.23 6.63
C ASP A 411 -11.90 -9.88 5.91
N HIS A 412 -11.20 -8.94 6.53
CA HIS A 412 -11.05 -7.61 5.95
C HIS A 412 -10.14 -7.59 4.71
N SER A 413 -9.21 -8.54 4.63
CA SER A 413 -8.29 -8.71 3.51
C SER A 413 -7.80 -10.17 3.37
N SER A 414 -6.98 -10.41 2.36
CA SER A 414 -6.30 -11.70 2.12
C SER A 414 -4.78 -11.57 2.28
N ALA A 415 -4.29 -10.44 2.84
CA ALA A 415 -2.87 -10.07 2.80
C ALA A 415 -1.94 -11.13 3.39
N ASP A 416 -2.35 -11.83 4.43
CA ASP A 416 -1.54 -12.84 5.12
C ASP A 416 -1.41 -14.12 4.30
N ARG A 417 -2.53 -14.62 3.79
CA ARG A 417 -2.53 -15.78 2.91
C ARG A 417 -1.76 -15.51 1.62
N LEU A 418 -1.94 -14.33 1.03
CA LEU A 418 -1.25 -13.95 -0.20
C LEU A 418 0.26 -13.75 0.01
N LEU A 419 0.70 -13.26 1.19
CA LEU A 419 2.11 -13.25 1.56
C LEU A 419 2.69 -14.67 1.56
N SER A 420 2.02 -15.61 2.23
CA SER A 420 2.45 -17.01 2.26
C SER A 420 2.50 -17.62 0.87
N MET A 421 1.52 -17.32 0.01
CA MET A 421 1.52 -17.77 -1.39
C MET A 421 2.67 -17.16 -2.20
N ASN A 422 3.03 -15.88 -1.95
CA ASN A 422 4.17 -15.24 -2.60
C ASN A 422 5.50 -15.87 -2.18
N LEU A 423 5.60 -16.29 -0.93
CA LEU A 423 6.79 -16.92 -0.34
C LEU A 423 6.82 -18.44 -0.48
N ALA A 424 5.73 -19.07 -0.94
CA ALA A 424 5.54 -20.52 -0.92
C ALA A 424 5.66 -21.14 0.49
N LEU A 425 5.25 -20.39 1.53
CA LEU A 425 5.20 -20.87 2.91
C LEU A 425 3.88 -21.58 3.21
N THR A 426 3.91 -22.54 4.13
CA THR A 426 2.71 -23.10 4.74
C THR A 426 1.96 -22.02 5.51
N PHE A 427 0.63 -21.94 5.31
CA PHE A 427 -0.23 -20.93 5.93
C PHE A 427 -1.26 -21.57 6.86
N TYR A 428 -1.44 -20.95 8.03
CA TYR A 428 -2.50 -21.29 8.96
C TYR A 428 -3.28 -20.05 9.39
N THR A 429 -4.57 -20.21 9.63
CA THR A 429 -5.34 -19.20 10.39
C THR A 429 -5.09 -19.36 11.89
N PRO A 430 -5.38 -18.33 12.70
CA PRO A 430 -5.26 -18.46 14.16
C PRO A 430 -6.06 -19.62 14.75
N GLU A 431 -7.26 -19.86 14.22
CA GLU A 431 -8.14 -20.94 14.66
C GLU A 431 -7.56 -22.33 14.33
N GLU A 432 -6.95 -22.49 13.15
CA GLU A 432 -6.26 -23.73 12.76
C GLU A 432 -5.03 -23.96 13.64
N HIS A 433 -4.21 -22.92 13.82
CA HIS A 433 -2.92 -23.05 14.49
C HIS A 433 -3.03 -23.22 16.01
N PHE A 434 -3.86 -22.42 16.67
CA PHE A 434 -3.96 -22.42 18.14
C PHE A 434 -5.03 -23.37 18.68
N LEU A 435 -6.14 -23.53 17.95
CA LEU A 435 -7.30 -24.30 18.41
C LEU A 435 -7.48 -25.64 17.71
N GLY A 436 -6.68 -25.93 16.66
CA GLY A 436 -6.78 -27.18 15.89
C GLY A 436 -8.05 -27.29 15.05
N HIS A 437 -8.68 -26.17 14.69
CA HIS A 437 -9.87 -26.16 13.83
C HIS A 437 -9.51 -26.64 12.42
N LYS A 438 -10.50 -27.18 11.73
CA LYS A 438 -10.37 -27.52 10.30
C LYS A 438 -10.28 -26.25 9.46
N PRO A 439 -9.56 -26.29 8.31
CA PRO A 439 -9.49 -25.18 7.38
C PRO A 439 -10.87 -24.71 6.91
N ALA A 440 -11.10 -23.40 6.93
CA ALA A 440 -12.31 -22.79 6.43
C ALA A 440 -12.19 -22.42 4.94
N PRO A 441 -13.30 -22.43 4.18
CA PRO A 441 -13.32 -21.97 2.79
C PRO A 441 -12.86 -20.49 2.67
N TYR A 442 -12.12 -20.19 1.62
CA TYR A 442 -11.64 -18.84 1.32
C TYR A 442 -11.72 -18.55 -0.18
N ALA A 443 -11.70 -17.27 -0.53
CA ALA A 443 -11.66 -16.80 -1.90
C ALA A 443 -10.30 -16.14 -2.19
N LEU A 444 -9.71 -16.47 -3.34
CA LEU A 444 -8.56 -15.76 -3.88
C LEU A 444 -9.01 -14.54 -4.68
N PRO A 445 -8.13 -13.53 -4.88
CA PRO A 445 -8.38 -12.46 -5.83
C PRO A 445 -8.71 -12.99 -7.23
N GLU A 446 -9.57 -12.27 -7.97
CA GLU A 446 -9.93 -12.64 -9.35
C GLU A 446 -8.71 -12.65 -10.27
N PHE A 447 -7.80 -11.68 -10.10
CA PHE A 447 -6.56 -11.64 -10.84
C PHE A 447 -5.47 -12.46 -10.14
N ASN A 448 -4.91 -13.41 -10.88
CA ASN A 448 -3.77 -14.21 -10.41
C ASN A 448 -2.53 -13.92 -11.26
N PRO A 449 -1.54 -13.18 -10.74
CA PRO A 449 -0.35 -12.78 -11.50
C PRO A 449 0.52 -13.96 -11.91
N LYS A 450 0.44 -15.10 -11.20
CA LYS A 450 1.19 -16.34 -11.52
C LYS A 450 0.57 -17.15 -12.66
N LYS A 451 -0.69 -16.85 -13.05
CA LYS A 451 -1.44 -17.56 -14.10
C LYS A 451 -1.61 -16.74 -15.37
N LEU A 452 -0.83 -15.68 -15.55
CA LEU A 452 -0.87 -14.91 -16.79
C LEU A 452 -0.49 -15.79 -17.98
N PRO A 453 -1.29 -15.80 -19.04
CA PRO A 453 -0.98 -16.57 -20.24
C PRO A 453 0.28 -16.00 -20.91
N LYS A 454 1.32 -16.81 -21.01
CA LYS A 454 2.61 -16.41 -21.64
C LYS A 454 2.58 -16.52 -23.17
N SER A 455 1.57 -17.19 -23.72
CA SER A 455 1.49 -17.56 -25.15
C SER A 455 0.39 -16.86 -25.94
N LEU A 456 -0.30 -15.87 -25.36
CA LEU A 456 -1.29 -15.10 -26.11
C LEU A 456 -0.60 -14.26 -27.22
N PRO A 457 -1.21 -14.11 -28.40
CA PRO A 457 -0.75 -13.15 -29.38
C PRO A 457 -0.89 -11.74 -28.81
N LEU A 458 0.05 -10.85 -29.15
CA LEU A 458 0.03 -9.47 -28.66
C LEU A 458 -1.22 -8.73 -29.14
N TYR A 459 -1.72 -9.07 -30.34
CA TYR A 459 -2.88 -8.43 -30.95
C TYR A 459 -3.75 -9.43 -31.71
N GLU A 460 -5.00 -9.07 -31.90
CA GLU A 460 -6.02 -9.78 -32.66
C GLU A 460 -6.81 -8.82 -33.57
N PRO A 461 -7.09 -9.18 -34.84
CA PRO A 461 -6.78 -10.48 -35.47
C PRO A 461 -5.28 -10.59 -35.82
N SER A 462 -4.78 -11.84 -35.94
CA SER A 462 -3.38 -12.12 -36.28
C SER A 462 -3.00 -11.72 -37.72
N SER A 463 -3.97 -11.44 -38.56
CA SER A 463 -3.78 -10.92 -39.93
C SER A 463 -3.38 -9.44 -39.98
N THR A 464 -3.53 -8.70 -38.88
CA THR A 464 -3.13 -7.27 -38.82
C THR A 464 -1.64 -7.12 -38.52
N THR A 465 -1.14 -5.89 -38.65
CA THR A 465 0.21 -5.46 -38.25
C THR A 465 0.12 -4.34 -37.26
N LEU A 466 1.09 -4.22 -36.33
CA LEU A 466 1.09 -3.14 -35.34
C LEU A 466 1.37 -1.77 -36.01
N THR A 467 2.21 -1.75 -37.04
CA THR A 467 2.62 -0.54 -37.74
C THR A 467 2.24 -0.61 -39.20
N SER A 468 2.08 0.54 -39.85
CA SER A 468 1.84 0.70 -41.30
C SER A 468 3.02 1.43 -41.94
N PRO A 469 3.43 1.03 -43.17
CA PRO A 469 4.40 1.82 -43.95
C PRO A 469 3.81 3.14 -44.48
N LYS A 470 2.48 3.25 -44.50
CA LYS A 470 1.77 4.49 -44.90
C LYS A 470 1.44 5.30 -43.64
N GLN A 471 1.35 6.62 -43.83
CA GLN A 471 0.89 7.52 -42.78
C GLN A 471 -0.47 7.07 -42.24
N GLU A 472 -0.58 6.96 -40.90
CA GLU A 472 -1.82 6.57 -40.22
C GLU A 472 -1.93 7.18 -38.84
N VAL A 473 -3.12 7.12 -38.27
CA VAL A 473 -3.39 7.41 -36.84
C VAL A 473 -3.77 6.13 -36.11
N ILE A 474 -3.14 5.88 -34.97
CA ILE A 474 -3.56 4.84 -34.02
C ILE A 474 -4.22 5.52 -32.84
N LEU A 475 -5.48 5.23 -32.60
CA LEU A 475 -6.23 5.70 -31.43
C LEU A 475 -6.30 4.60 -30.37
N MET A 476 -5.61 4.80 -29.24
CA MET A 476 -5.64 3.84 -28.12
C MET A 476 -6.94 4.00 -27.33
N VAL A 477 -7.57 2.89 -26.96
CA VAL A 477 -8.78 2.85 -26.14
C VAL A 477 -8.61 1.89 -24.98
N GLY A 478 -8.84 2.37 -23.76
CA GLY A 478 -8.75 1.54 -22.54
C GLY A 478 -8.61 2.39 -21.27
N GLY A 479 -8.93 1.81 -20.13
CA GLY A 479 -8.85 2.46 -18.82
C GLY A 479 -7.40 2.73 -18.39
N PRO A 480 -7.19 3.46 -17.27
CA PRO A 480 -5.89 3.57 -16.64
C PRO A 480 -5.35 2.20 -16.23
N GLY A 481 -4.04 2.00 -16.33
CA GLY A 481 -3.39 0.72 -15.94
C GLY A 481 -3.52 -0.41 -16.97
N THR A 482 -4.20 -0.23 -18.10
CA THR A 482 -4.40 -1.28 -19.10
C THR A 482 -3.21 -1.53 -20.02
N GLY A 483 -2.13 -0.74 -19.94
CA GLY A 483 -0.91 -0.95 -20.73
C GLY A 483 -0.79 -0.09 -21.98
N LYS A 484 -1.70 0.85 -22.27
CA LYS A 484 -1.65 1.72 -23.45
C LYS A 484 -0.29 2.37 -23.69
N SER A 485 0.19 3.12 -22.71
CA SER A 485 1.47 3.84 -22.82
C SER A 485 2.67 2.90 -22.96
N HIS A 486 2.57 1.69 -22.42
CA HIS A 486 3.60 0.67 -22.62
C HIS A 486 3.63 0.24 -24.10
N ILE A 487 2.48 -0.12 -24.66
CA ILE A 487 2.38 -0.49 -26.09
C ILE A 487 2.84 0.65 -27.00
N ALA A 488 2.40 1.89 -26.73
CA ALA A 488 2.78 3.05 -27.51
C ALA A 488 4.31 3.27 -27.51
N LYS A 489 4.96 3.13 -26.36
CA LYS A 489 6.41 3.35 -26.20
C LYS A 489 7.27 2.20 -26.69
N THR A 490 6.78 0.93 -26.66
CA THR A 490 7.59 -0.24 -26.99
C THR A 490 7.37 -0.80 -28.38
N HIS A 491 6.21 -0.54 -28.98
CA HIS A 491 5.84 -1.10 -30.28
C HIS A 491 5.50 -0.05 -31.35
N LEU A 492 5.34 1.21 -30.95
CA LEU A 492 5.00 2.33 -31.85
C LEU A 492 5.99 3.50 -31.70
N GLU A 493 7.26 3.19 -31.44
CA GLU A 493 8.34 4.19 -31.23
C GLU A 493 8.51 5.16 -32.42
N SER A 494 8.25 4.68 -33.64
CA SER A 494 8.32 5.48 -34.85
C SER A 494 7.15 6.46 -35.02
N TYR A 495 6.08 6.32 -34.21
CA TYR A 495 4.90 7.17 -34.27
C TYR A 495 5.05 8.38 -33.35
N HIS A 496 4.56 9.53 -33.82
CA HIS A 496 4.49 10.71 -32.96
C HIS A 496 3.49 10.46 -31.81
N HIS A 497 4.00 10.43 -30.57
CA HIS A 497 3.21 10.09 -29.39
C HIS A 497 2.48 11.31 -28.83
N ILE A 498 1.15 11.25 -28.78
CA ILE A 498 0.26 12.28 -28.22
C ILE A 498 -0.42 11.75 -26.99
N ASN A 499 -0.25 12.43 -25.85
CA ASN A 499 -0.82 12.06 -24.56
C ASN A 499 -1.37 13.29 -23.84
N ARG A 500 -2.59 13.18 -23.28
CA ARG A 500 -3.23 14.29 -22.56
C ARG A 500 -2.55 14.61 -21.25
N ASP A 501 -1.95 13.63 -20.59
CA ASP A 501 -1.28 13.83 -19.30
C ASP A 501 -0.05 14.74 -19.49
N THR A 502 0.61 14.65 -20.66
CA THR A 502 1.70 15.54 -21.08
C THR A 502 1.20 16.89 -21.58
N LEU A 503 0.18 16.90 -22.45
CA LEU A 503 -0.30 18.13 -23.13
C LEU A 503 -1.33 18.90 -22.31
N GLY A 504 -1.88 18.34 -21.24
CA GLY A 504 -2.80 18.96 -20.30
C GLY A 504 -4.27 19.00 -20.73
N SER A 505 -4.58 19.03 -22.04
CA SER A 505 -5.97 19.05 -22.51
C SER A 505 -6.18 18.27 -23.82
N TRP A 506 -7.42 17.84 -24.06
CA TRP A 506 -7.77 17.16 -25.30
C TRP A 506 -7.67 18.10 -26.54
N GLN A 507 -7.95 19.39 -26.36
CA GLN A 507 -7.81 20.39 -27.43
C GLN A 507 -6.37 20.45 -27.92
N LYS A 508 -5.41 20.54 -27.01
CA LYS A 508 -3.98 20.50 -27.35
C LYS A 508 -3.59 19.19 -28.04
N CYS A 509 -4.20 18.06 -27.65
CA CYS A 509 -3.97 16.77 -28.31
C CYS A 509 -4.49 16.80 -29.77
N VAL A 510 -5.64 17.40 -30.02
CA VAL A 510 -6.21 17.58 -31.39
C VAL A 510 -5.29 18.45 -32.24
N THR A 511 -4.87 19.61 -31.75
CA THR A 511 -3.93 20.50 -32.44
C THR A 511 -2.58 19.82 -32.70
N ALA A 512 -2.07 19.03 -31.74
CA ALA A 512 -0.84 18.28 -31.94
C ALA A 512 -0.99 17.20 -33.04
N LEU A 513 -2.15 16.55 -33.12
CA LEU A 513 -2.48 15.59 -34.17
C LEU A 513 -2.48 16.27 -35.54
N GLU A 514 -3.19 17.40 -35.68
CA GLU A 514 -3.24 18.17 -36.91
C GLU A 514 -1.84 18.57 -37.41
N ASN A 515 -1.01 19.08 -36.50
CA ASN A 515 0.37 19.49 -36.78
C ASN A 515 1.26 18.31 -37.19
N ALA A 516 1.14 17.18 -36.54
CA ALA A 516 1.94 15.99 -36.84
C ALA A 516 1.53 15.38 -38.20
N LEU A 517 0.23 15.34 -38.51
CA LEU A 517 -0.28 14.84 -39.80
C LEU A 517 0.14 15.76 -40.96
N SER A 518 0.14 17.09 -40.78
CA SER A 518 0.63 18.02 -41.80
C SER A 518 2.13 17.89 -42.10
N GLN A 519 2.90 17.31 -41.16
CA GLN A 519 4.33 16.98 -41.31
C GLN A 519 4.55 15.57 -41.90
N GLY A 520 3.51 14.88 -42.33
CA GLY A 520 3.62 13.51 -42.86
C GLY A 520 3.90 12.41 -41.82
N LYS A 521 3.78 12.71 -40.52
CA LYS A 521 4.07 11.75 -39.45
C LYS A 521 2.88 10.86 -39.15
N SER A 522 3.12 9.57 -38.91
CA SER A 522 2.16 8.67 -38.26
C SER A 522 2.06 9.01 -36.77
N VAL A 523 0.87 8.88 -36.20
CA VAL A 523 0.56 9.34 -34.84
C VAL A 523 -0.08 8.26 -34.00
N VAL A 524 0.33 8.13 -32.73
CA VAL A 524 -0.40 7.36 -31.71
C VAL A 524 -0.99 8.31 -30.67
N VAL A 525 -2.31 8.24 -30.47
CA VAL A 525 -3.05 8.99 -29.44
C VAL A 525 -3.26 8.10 -28.23
N ASP A 526 -2.41 8.28 -27.21
CA ASP A 526 -2.40 7.50 -25.97
C ASP A 526 -3.27 8.17 -24.89
N ASN A 527 -4.58 8.15 -25.09
CA ASN A 527 -5.57 8.60 -24.13
C ASN A 527 -6.55 7.47 -23.78
N THR A 528 -7.40 7.66 -22.78
CA THR A 528 -8.38 6.64 -22.40
C THR A 528 -9.51 6.46 -23.41
N ASN A 529 -9.93 7.51 -24.10
CA ASN A 529 -10.92 7.57 -25.18
C ASN A 529 -12.19 6.70 -24.91
N PRO A 530 -12.90 6.90 -23.76
CA PRO A 530 -13.87 5.95 -23.27
C PRO A 530 -15.21 5.94 -24.05
N ASP A 531 -15.56 7.02 -24.70
CA ASP A 531 -16.85 7.25 -25.34
C ASP A 531 -16.70 7.72 -26.80
N VAL A 532 -17.77 7.59 -27.57
CA VAL A 532 -17.81 7.99 -28.97
C VAL A 532 -17.41 9.46 -29.17
N PRO A 533 -17.93 10.44 -28.38
CA PRO A 533 -17.52 11.84 -28.55
C PRO A 533 -16.04 12.09 -28.34
N SER A 534 -15.38 11.37 -27.42
CA SER A 534 -13.93 11.52 -27.21
C SER A 534 -13.10 10.96 -28.35
N ARG A 535 -13.56 9.90 -29.01
CA ARG A 535 -12.93 9.30 -30.18
C ARG A 535 -13.18 10.12 -31.47
N GLN A 536 -14.41 10.60 -31.61
CA GLN A 536 -14.83 11.35 -32.81
C GLN A 536 -13.93 12.57 -33.12
N ARG A 537 -13.45 13.26 -32.09
CA ARG A 537 -12.54 14.41 -32.24
C ARG A 537 -11.30 14.08 -33.06
N TYR A 538 -10.74 12.91 -32.89
CA TYR A 538 -9.54 12.43 -33.57
C TYR A 538 -9.89 11.81 -34.95
N ILE A 539 -11.04 11.15 -35.03
CA ILE A 539 -11.56 10.58 -36.28
C ILE A 539 -11.83 11.69 -37.29
N ASP A 540 -12.45 12.80 -36.87
CA ASP A 540 -12.76 13.92 -37.73
C ASP A 540 -11.50 14.58 -38.31
N VAL A 541 -10.45 14.73 -37.51
CA VAL A 541 -9.15 15.24 -37.96
C VAL A 541 -8.51 14.29 -38.96
N ALA A 542 -8.46 12.99 -38.66
CA ALA A 542 -7.88 12.00 -39.57
C ALA A 542 -8.64 11.98 -40.91
N ARG A 543 -9.97 12.00 -40.88
CA ARG A 543 -10.86 12.03 -42.03
C ARG A 543 -10.65 13.30 -42.88
N SER A 544 -10.59 14.48 -42.26
CA SER A 544 -10.38 15.75 -42.98
C SER A 544 -9.03 15.82 -43.71
N ARG A 545 -8.05 15.03 -43.24
CA ARG A 545 -6.71 14.92 -43.85
C ARG A 545 -6.56 13.74 -44.82
N GLY A 546 -7.61 12.91 -44.97
CA GLY A 546 -7.56 11.69 -45.78
C GLY A 546 -6.61 10.63 -45.25
N VAL A 547 -6.30 10.65 -43.93
CA VAL A 547 -5.39 9.71 -43.26
C VAL A 547 -6.20 8.60 -42.60
N PRO A 548 -5.86 7.30 -42.80
CA PRO A 548 -6.54 6.21 -42.16
C PRO A 548 -6.33 6.24 -40.63
N ILE A 549 -7.37 5.85 -39.87
CA ILE A 549 -7.33 5.78 -38.43
C ILE A 549 -7.72 4.39 -37.96
N ARG A 550 -6.84 3.71 -37.20
CA ARG A 550 -7.11 2.44 -36.56
C ARG A 550 -7.36 2.63 -35.08
N CYS A 551 -8.18 1.76 -34.51
CA CYS A 551 -8.49 1.73 -33.07
C CYS A 551 -7.79 0.56 -32.40
N PHE A 552 -6.92 0.82 -31.42
CA PHE A 552 -6.28 -0.21 -30.59
C PHE A 552 -6.98 -0.31 -29.23
N VAL A 553 -7.74 -1.39 -29.02
CA VAL A 553 -8.54 -1.61 -27.81
C VAL A 553 -7.78 -2.52 -26.85
N MET A 554 -7.47 -2.03 -25.67
CA MET A 554 -6.77 -2.80 -24.64
C MET A 554 -7.70 -3.86 -24.01
N VAL A 555 -7.29 -5.14 -24.06
CA VAL A 555 -8.00 -6.27 -23.46
C VAL A 555 -7.38 -6.59 -22.11
N THR A 556 -7.59 -5.71 -21.15
CA THR A 556 -7.07 -5.86 -19.78
C THR A 556 -8.24 -5.71 -18.83
N ASP A 557 -8.48 -6.74 -18.01
CA ASP A 557 -9.53 -6.66 -17.00
C ASP A 557 -9.16 -5.65 -15.88
N LYS A 558 -10.14 -5.31 -15.09
CA LYS A 558 -10.03 -4.30 -14.05
C LYS A 558 -9.01 -4.68 -12.96
N GLU A 559 -9.02 -5.93 -12.55
CA GLU A 559 -8.14 -6.37 -11.45
C GLU A 559 -6.69 -6.47 -11.94
N HIS A 560 -6.48 -6.87 -13.19
CA HIS A 560 -5.17 -6.78 -13.84
C HIS A 560 -4.70 -5.33 -13.99
N ALA A 561 -5.58 -4.41 -14.37
CA ALA A 561 -5.25 -2.97 -14.45
C ALA A 561 -4.87 -2.38 -13.07
N ARG A 562 -5.53 -2.81 -11.99
CA ARG A 562 -5.15 -2.46 -10.61
C ARG A 562 -3.78 -3.00 -10.23
N HIS A 563 -3.50 -4.25 -10.60
CA HIS A 563 -2.20 -4.86 -10.38
C HIS A 563 -1.09 -4.10 -11.12
N ASN A 564 -1.30 -3.75 -12.39
CA ASN A 564 -0.38 -2.93 -13.18
C ASN A 564 -0.13 -1.56 -12.55
N ASN A 565 -1.20 -0.91 -12.09
CA ASN A 565 -1.08 0.37 -11.39
C ASN A 565 -0.23 0.23 -10.12
N LYS A 566 -0.51 -0.80 -9.30
CA LYS A 566 0.27 -1.05 -8.09
C LYS A 566 1.73 -1.40 -8.36
N PHE A 567 1.99 -2.18 -9.40
CA PHE A 567 3.35 -2.47 -9.84
C PHE A 567 4.11 -1.19 -10.21
N ARG A 568 3.48 -0.29 -10.98
CA ARG A 568 4.08 1.01 -11.35
C ARG A 568 4.32 1.90 -10.13
N GLU A 569 3.41 1.94 -9.17
CA GLU A 569 3.61 2.67 -7.89
C GLU A 569 4.86 2.18 -7.12
N LEU A 570 5.23 0.92 -7.29
CA LEU A 570 6.37 0.32 -6.60
C LEU A 570 7.69 0.42 -7.37
N THR A 571 7.64 0.65 -8.69
CA THR A 571 8.81 0.59 -9.58
C THR A 571 9.13 1.90 -10.30
N ASP A 572 8.18 2.83 -10.37
CA ASP A 572 8.30 4.11 -11.07
C ASP A 572 8.05 5.26 -10.09
N PRO A 573 9.13 5.92 -9.59
CA PRO A 573 8.98 7.04 -8.65
C PRO A 573 8.19 8.23 -9.21
N GLY A 574 8.14 8.39 -10.53
CA GLY A 574 7.37 9.43 -11.21
C GLY A 574 5.90 9.08 -11.45
N HIS A 575 5.48 7.85 -11.10
CA HIS A 575 4.11 7.42 -11.36
C HIS A 575 3.11 8.06 -10.40
N MET A 576 2.14 8.79 -10.95
CA MET A 576 0.99 9.26 -10.17
C MET A 576 0.02 8.10 -9.91
N THR A 577 -0.23 7.85 -8.63
CA THR A 577 -1.17 6.82 -8.19
C THR A 577 -2.56 7.05 -8.76
N VAL A 578 -3.06 6.09 -9.52
CA VAL A 578 -4.44 6.09 -10.01
C VAL A 578 -5.34 5.48 -8.93
N THR A 579 -6.27 6.29 -8.42
CA THR A 579 -7.17 5.82 -7.34
C THR A 579 -8.16 4.76 -7.84
N ASP A 580 -8.62 3.90 -6.93
CA ASP A 580 -9.65 2.90 -7.21
C ASP A 580 -10.94 3.51 -7.79
N ILE A 581 -11.28 4.75 -7.40
CA ILE A 581 -12.45 5.45 -7.95
C ILE A 581 -12.28 5.64 -9.45
N VAL A 582 -11.10 6.06 -9.89
CA VAL A 582 -10.79 6.28 -11.31
C VAL A 582 -10.79 4.95 -12.06
N ILE A 583 -10.13 3.92 -11.54
CA ILE A 583 -10.12 2.59 -12.18
C ILE A 583 -11.53 2.02 -12.27
N ASN A 584 -12.34 2.15 -11.21
CA ASN A 584 -13.73 1.69 -11.19
C ASN A 584 -14.62 2.42 -12.21
N SER A 585 -14.33 3.68 -12.53
CA SER A 585 -15.12 4.45 -13.51
C SER A 585 -14.98 3.94 -14.95
N TYR A 586 -13.96 3.12 -15.23
CA TYR A 586 -13.69 2.54 -16.56
C TYR A 586 -14.04 1.06 -16.68
N SER A 587 -14.69 0.44 -15.68
CA SER A 587 -14.65 -1.01 -15.49
C SER A 587 -15.88 -1.81 -15.93
N ASP A 588 -16.87 -1.25 -16.64
CA ASP A 588 -18.15 -1.99 -16.80
C ASP A 588 -18.40 -2.67 -18.14
N THR A 589 -17.41 -2.89 -19.03
CA THR A 589 -17.74 -3.42 -20.34
C THR A 589 -16.92 -4.57 -20.92
N ASN A 590 -15.79 -4.95 -20.32
CA ASN A 590 -15.02 -6.09 -20.86
C ASN A 590 -15.49 -7.46 -20.36
N SER A 591 -16.36 -7.53 -19.35
CA SER A 591 -16.94 -8.78 -18.84
C SER A 591 -18.17 -9.28 -19.63
N THR A 592 -18.64 -8.54 -20.64
CA THR A 592 -19.94 -8.81 -21.28
C THR A 592 -19.91 -9.83 -22.41
N LEU A 593 -18.76 -10.36 -22.82
CA LEU A 593 -18.76 -11.43 -23.84
C LEU A 593 -19.06 -12.83 -23.26
N LEU A 594 -18.79 -13.08 -21.98
CA LEU A 594 -19.25 -14.29 -21.28
C LEU A 594 -20.68 -14.15 -20.72
N TRP A 595 -21.23 -12.93 -20.66
CA TRP A 595 -22.54 -12.64 -20.05
C TRP A 595 -23.73 -12.75 -21.02
N ARG A 596 -23.52 -12.89 -22.31
CA ARG A 596 -24.62 -13.02 -23.26
C ARG A 596 -25.41 -14.35 -23.15
N CYS A 597 -24.77 -15.42 -22.65
CA CYS A 597 -25.46 -16.69 -22.42
C CYS A 597 -26.25 -16.75 -21.09
N THR A 598 -25.85 -15.98 -20.07
CA THR A 598 -26.52 -15.97 -18.76
C THR A 598 -27.63 -14.91 -18.66
N ARG A 599 -27.68 -13.93 -19.57
CA ARG A 599 -28.72 -12.87 -19.55
C ARG A 599 -30.07 -13.36 -20.00
N PHE A 600 -30.14 -14.42 -20.82
CA PHE A 600 -31.42 -15.03 -21.21
C PHE A 600 -32.11 -15.75 -20.05
N LEU A 601 -31.33 -16.40 -19.16
CA LEU A 601 -31.89 -17.04 -17.96
C LEU A 601 -32.25 -16.03 -16.86
N LYS A 602 -31.55 -14.91 -16.75
CA LYS A 602 -31.88 -13.84 -15.77
C LYS A 602 -33.02 -12.94 -16.21
N LEU A 603 -33.30 -12.80 -17.52
CA LEU A 603 -34.47 -12.06 -18.02
C LEU A 603 -35.76 -12.80 -17.71
N LEU A 604 -35.75 -14.14 -17.73
CA LEU A 604 -36.91 -14.96 -17.32
C LEU A 604 -37.20 -14.85 -15.81
N LEU A 605 -36.17 -14.74 -14.98
CA LEU A 605 -36.30 -14.57 -13.51
C LEU A 605 -36.69 -13.13 -13.11
N LEU A 606 -36.32 -12.10 -13.88
CA LEU A 606 -36.66 -10.70 -13.62
C LEU A 606 -38.07 -10.31 -14.09
N LEU A 607 -38.65 -11.05 -15.03
CA LEU A 607 -40.06 -10.89 -15.41
C LEU A 607 -41.01 -11.43 -14.34
N CYS A 608 -40.59 -12.40 -13.54
CA CYS A 608 -41.38 -12.90 -12.39
C CYS A 608 -41.26 -11.98 -11.15
N PHE A 609 -40.20 -11.14 -11.05
CA PHE A 609 -39.98 -10.25 -9.88
C PHE A 609 -40.50 -8.81 -10.07
N ARG A 610 -40.97 -8.44 -11.28
CA ARG A 610 -41.47 -7.07 -11.56
C ARG A 610 -42.97 -6.87 -11.24
N LEU A 611 -43.62 -7.91 -10.72
CA LEU A 611 -45.02 -7.80 -10.28
C LEU A 611 -45.20 -7.52 -8.78
N PHE A 612 -44.13 -7.48 -8.01
CA PHE A 612 -44.23 -7.11 -6.59
C PHE A 612 -43.07 -6.17 -6.20
N SER A 613 -43.42 -4.96 -5.85
CA SER A 613 -42.75 -3.88 -5.10
C SER A 613 -42.34 -2.67 -5.93
N GLY A 614 -43.27 -1.74 -6.01
CA GLY A 614 -42.97 -0.32 -6.16
C GLY A 614 -42.41 0.23 -4.85
N THR A 615 -41.60 1.24 -5.00
CA THR A 615 -41.22 2.37 -4.16
C THR A 615 -39.74 2.52 -3.81
N LEU A 616 -39.28 3.69 -4.19
CA LEU A 616 -38.25 4.57 -3.67
C LEU A 616 -36.79 4.02 -3.49
N PHE A 617 -35.93 4.42 -4.41
CA PHE A 617 -34.60 4.91 -4.08
C PHE A 617 -34.18 5.97 -5.10
N ASN A 618 -34.43 7.23 -4.76
CA ASN A 618 -33.78 8.39 -5.37
C ASN A 618 -32.55 8.77 -4.55
N HIS A 619 -31.51 9.22 -5.29
CA HIS A 619 -30.30 9.91 -4.89
C HIS A 619 -29.12 9.06 -4.36
N VAL A 620 -28.24 8.77 -5.25
CA VAL A 620 -26.87 9.25 -5.42
C VAL A 620 -26.41 8.73 -6.78
N GLN A 621 -26.31 9.57 -7.78
CA GLN A 621 -25.65 9.22 -9.04
C GLN A 621 -24.14 9.32 -8.85
N PRO A 622 -23.40 8.22 -8.88
CA PRO A 622 -21.96 8.30 -9.10
C PRO A 622 -21.77 8.70 -10.57
N TYR A 623 -20.82 9.55 -10.81
CA TYR A 623 -20.32 9.99 -12.11
C TYR A 623 -19.80 8.77 -12.88
N ARG A 624 -20.69 7.97 -13.45
CA ARG A 624 -20.35 6.87 -14.35
C ARG A 624 -20.06 7.47 -15.71
N LYS A 625 -18.80 7.68 -16.06
CA LYS A 625 -18.39 7.78 -17.45
C LYS A 625 -18.64 6.42 -18.08
N ASN A 626 -19.67 6.32 -18.87
CA ASN A 626 -20.02 5.09 -19.59
C ASN A 626 -18.94 4.83 -20.63
N PHE A 627 -18.13 3.82 -20.43
CA PHE A 627 -17.29 3.29 -21.48
C PHE A 627 -18.20 2.70 -22.57
N VAL A 628 -18.03 3.12 -23.79
CA VAL A 628 -18.73 2.61 -24.97
C VAL A 628 -17.71 1.88 -25.82
N PRO A 629 -17.84 0.56 -26.06
CA PRO A 629 -16.92 -0.17 -26.94
C PRO A 629 -16.86 0.48 -28.32
N PRO A 630 -15.66 0.66 -28.90
CA PRO A 630 -15.53 1.14 -30.26
C PRO A 630 -16.23 0.23 -31.26
N LYS A 631 -16.82 0.85 -32.29
CA LYS A 631 -17.52 0.16 -33.37
C LYS A 631 -16.96 0.59 -34.73
N GLY A 632 -17.09 -0.28 -35.73
CA GLY A 632 -16.64 0.01 -37.11
C GLY A 632 -17.35 1.19 -37.78
N ASP A 633 -18.62 1.44 -37.38
CA ASP A 633 -19.44 2.54 -37.88
C ASP A 633 -19.02 3.94 -37.38
N GLU A 634 -18.11 4.02 -36.38
CA GLU A 634 -17.55 5.29 -35.93
C GLU A 634 -16.60 5.94 -36.95
N GLY A 635 -16.06 5.19 -37.92
CA GLY A 635 -15.16 5.66 -38.97
C GLY A 635 -13.73 5.15 -38.83
N PHE A 636 -13.49 4.12 -38.07
CA PHE A 636 -12.21 3.40 -38.00
C PHE A 636 -12.01 2.54 -39.26
N THR A 637 -10.78 2.50 -39.77
CA THR A 637 -10.41 1.57 -40.84
C THR A 637 -10.22 0.16 -40.34
N GLU A 638 -9.82 0.01 -39.06
CA GLU A 638 -9.63 -1.28 -38.40
C GLU A 638 -9.77 -1.11 -36.89
N ILE A 639 -10.32 -2.14 -36.21
CA ILE A 639 -10.31 -2.24 -34.75
C ILE A 639 -9.50 -3.46 -34.34
N VAL A 640 -8.39 -3.22 -33.66
CA VAL A 640 -7.42 -4.23 -33.19
C VAL A 640 -7.52 -4.39 -31.69
N ARG A 641 -7.64 -5.62 -31.22
CA ARG A 641 -7.61 -5.94 -29.79
C ARG A 641 -6.16 -6.15 -29.38
N ILE A 642 -5.73 -5.49 -28.31
CA ILE A 642 -4.35 -5.56 -27.80
C ILE A 642 -4.35 -6.27 -26.45
N ASN A 643 -3.66 -7.40 -26.38
CA ASN A 643 -3.46 -8.14 -25.16
C ASN A 643 -2.28 -7.57 -24.37
N CYS A 644 -2.51 -7.23 -23.10
CA CYS A 644 -1.45 -6.76 -22.21
C CYS A 644 -0.63 -7.97 -21.70
N ILE A 645 0.48 -8.25 -22.37
CA ILE A 645 1.42 -9.30 -21.96
C ILE A 645 2.66 -8.58 -21.42
N PRO A 646 2.88 -8.59 -20.08
CA PRO A 646 4.06 -7.94 -19.51
C PRO A 646 5.32 -8.66 -19.93
N ARG A 647 6.30 -7.92 -20.43
CA ARG A 647 7.64 -8.40 -20.76
C ARG A 647 8.64 -7.63 -19.94
N PHE A 648 9.56 -8.35 -19.28
CA PHE A 648 10.53 -7.76 -18.37
C PHE A 648 11.95 -8.06 -18.85
N THR A 649 12.78 -7.04 -18.90
CA THR A 649 14.24 -7.15 -19.03
C THR A 649 14.90 -7.31 -17.66
N ASN A 650 14.27 -6.74 -16.61
CA ASN A 650 14.73 -6.82 -15.24
C ASN A 650 14.05 -8.00 -14.51
N LYS A 651 14.85 -8.97 -14.03
CA LYS A 651 14.37 -10.16 -13.31
C LYS A 651 13.69 -9.82 -11.98
N GLU A 652 14.14 -8.77 -11.28
CA GLU A 652 13.52 -8.33 -10.01
C GLU A 652 12.14 -7.73 -10.27
N HIS A 653 11.98 -6.95 -11.34
CA HIS A 653 10.67 -6.45 -11.77
C HIS A 653 9.74 -7.59 -12.17
N GLN A 654 10.26 -8.62 -12.86
CA GLN A 654 9.46 -9.80 -13.19
C GLN A 654 9.00 -10.53 -11.93
N LYS A 655 9.93 -10.80 -10.99
CA LYS A 655 9.64 -11.44 -9.70
C LYS A 655 8.57 -10.65 -8.93
N LEU A 656 8.71 -9.33 -8.88
CA LEU A 656 7.74 -8.44 -8.22
C LEU A 656 6.38 -8.49 -8.90
N TYR A 657 6.33 -8.45 -10.23
CA TYR A 657 5.08 -8.50 -10.98
C TYR A 657 4.33 -9.82 -10.82
N GLU A 658 5.04 -10.94 -10.71
CA GLU A 658 4.47 -12.28 -10.51
C GLU A 658 3.96 -12.50 -9.07
N MET A 659 4.13 -11.53 -8.15
CA MET A 659 3.56 -11.57 -6.79
C MET A 659 2.14 -11.02 -6.75
N TYR A 660 1.33 -11.48 -5.81
CA TYR A 660 0.13 -10.73 -5.40
C TYR A 660 0.56 -9.42 -4.76
N LEU A 661 0.24 -8.29 -5.38
CA LEU A 661 0.61 -6.95 -4.91
C LEU A 661 -0.49 -6.26 -4.09
N LEU A 662 -1.73 -6.71 -4.24
CA LEU A 662 -2.93 -6.14 -3.63
C LEU A 662 -3.40 -7.02 -2.47
N GLU A 663 -4.04 -6.38 -1.48
CA GLU A 663 -4.50 -7.05 -0.25
C GLU A 663 -5.86 -7.75 -0.41
N LYS A 664 -6.55 -7.51 -1.53
CA LYS A 664 -7.91 -8.04 -1.83
C LYS A 664 -7.98 -8.51 -3.25
#